data_c614f7babcc42b1605c276e3c06e7d1f
#
_entry.id   c614f7babcc42b1605c276e3c06e7d1f
#
_cell.length_a   1.000
_cell.length_b   1.000
_cell.length_c   1.000
_cell.angle_alpha   90.00
_cell.angle_beta   90.00
_cell.angle_gamma   90.00
#
_symmetry.space_group_name_H-M   'P 1'
#
loop_
_entity.id
_entity.type
_entity.pdbx_description
1 polymer ?
#
loop_
_entity_poly.entity_id
_entity_poly.type
_entity_poly.pdbx_seq_one_letter_code
_entity_poly.pdbx_strand_id
1 'polypeptide(L)'
;MLADDRPPAPREAWPSILRDPPWRRGAAARGRIALNLAPIPTPFAHEFDAAEAMDDATYGYRAGFIVEGMDRLVERIRETEAEGEAKYTRPIPPPVTPVPAVGTSPEAALEWLDRRLDRDGFGGFFCYIYDSWFTGVTWQPEPLALILWEKTVPLLALSGVRHDQTAAMVVRFGERALPGLVAIVAAEPEDKLPHVLKVDAAALTPIAARAFHRTKRARPAAVAWLRAHPRTAALRLLPDALGAPGPERDAADAALRFLASEPAGRAAFDAAVAAYAAIDPRVPEAVVSGVDSDPLDQVPVKPPKLPPWLVPAALPRPVLLAGGTLPNAAITAFCEMLAFSSPLTPYAGIAPVRAACTPESLDAFALAVFQSWLAAGANVAGEWAMRTLALIGGDACARDLTRQIRAWGQAGLKPRGKAGIAVLAGIGSDAALMNLSALAEKNPLLQLREAARDAIADAAETRGLDAVELADRLSPDLGLDARGGLDLSFGTRHFRVGLDETLRPWLRNADGQRLPALPRATKTDDPELAKQAAKLWAGLKKDAEDAGRLQISRLETMLATGRRIGPDVFQPFFAGHPLIRHLAGRLVWGLYEDRLATTAPRVAFRLAEDLTATDAEDAALDLDLAALDGVVGLVHPLHLTPDTLAAWTALFADYEIAQPFPQLAREIYAFTPAEAAASATDRFDGVRVAGRRLRGLRSQGWSSDTASEHVCSVQRPTPLGGADLFAVLRFEDGLWHRSGPEGDEVQALRALTLTETGWGASTAHRFGDLDPVTASEILRTPSLLAATGGE
;
A
#
# COMPACT_ATOMS: atom_id res chain seq x y z
N MET A 1 -10.74 18.85 -29.36
CA MET A 1 -11.84 18.73 -28.38
C MET A 1 -13.08 19.32 -29.07
N LEU A 2 -13.96 18.48 -29.59
CA LEU A 2 -15.23 18.92 -30.16
C LEU A 2 -16.09 19.44 -29.01
N ALA A 3 -16.51 20.68 -29.06
CA ALA A 3 -17.54 21.20 -28.19
C ALA A 3 -18.78 20.30 -28.38
N ASP A 4 -19.32 19.80 -27.30
CA ASP A 4 -20.55 19.00 -27.35
C ASP A 4 -21.69 19.96 -27.77
N ASP A 5 -22.19 19.80 -28.97
CA ASP A 5 -23.24 20.65 -29.55
C ASP A 5 -24.61 20.45 -28.88
N ARG A 6 -24.70 19.64 -27.84
CA ARG A 6 -25.95 19.42 -27.12
C ARG A 6 -26.40 20.69 -26.41
N PRO A 7 -27.69 21.00 -26.45
CA PRO A 7 -28.24 22.20 -25.81
C PRO A 7 -28.09 22.09 -24.29
N PRO A 8 -27.99 23.25 -23.59
CA PRO A 8 -28.04 23.28 -22.16
C PRO A 8 -29.38 22.73 -21.64
N ALA A 9 -29.31 21.87 -20.63
CA ALA A 9 -30.50 21.29 -20.02
C ALA A 9 -31.34 22.37 -19.28
N PRO A 10 -32.67 22.23 -19.28
CA PRO A 10 -33.54 23.10 -18.52
C PRO A 10 -33.27 22.95 -17.01
N ARG A 11 -33.55 23.98 -16.23
CA ARG A 11 -33.19 24.05 -14.81
C ARG A 11 -33.79 22.90 -13.97
N GLU A 12 -34.97 22.44 -14.35
CA GLU A 12 -35.70 21.37 -13.68
C GLU A 12 -34.97 20.02 -13.80
N ALA A 13 -34.19 19.82 -14.87
CA ALA A 13 -33.43 18.62 -15.11
C ALA A 13 -32.07 18.57 -14.34
N TRP A 14 -31.65 19.71 -13.74
CA TRP A 14 -30.41 19.69 -12.98
C TRP A 14 -30.57 18.92 -11.65
N PRO A 15 -29.51 18.29 -11.15
CA PRO A 15 -29.48 17.83 -9.75
C PRO A 15 -29.92 18.93 -8.78
N SER A 16 -30.79 18.62 -7.82
CA SER A 16 -31.35 19.60 -6.89
C SER A 16 -30.27 20.41 -6.16
N ILE A 17 -29.19 19.73 -5.79
CA ILE A 17 -28.04 20.33 -5.11
C ILE A 17 -27.33 21.44 -5.92
N LEU A 18 -27.38 21.40 -7.25
CA LEU A 18 -26.82 22.42 -8.13
C LEU A 18 -27.84 23.51 -8.48
N ARG A 19 -29.15 23.23 -8.35
CA ARG A 19 -30.21 24.20 -8.56
C ARG A 19 -30.28 25.25 -7.46
N ASP A 20 -30.07 24.81 -6.23
CA ASP A 20 -30.17 25.61 -5.02
C ASP A 20 -29.08 25.17 -4.00
N PRO A 21 -27.82 25.59 -4.25
CA PRO A 21 -26.68 25.18 -3.46
C PRO A 21 -26.76 25.63 -1.99
N PRO A 22 -26.77 24.69 -1.01
CA PRO A 22 -26.86 25.03 0.41
C PRO A 22 -25.73 25.97 0.89
N TRP A 23 -24.52 25.81 0.35
CA TRP A 23 -23.35 26.64 0.71
C TRP A 23 -23.47 28.10 0.25
N ARG A 24 -24.39 28.43 -0.65
CA ARG A 24 -24.67 29.81 -1.08
C ARG A 24 -25.75 30.50 -0.24
N ARG A 25 -26.61 29.72 0.42
CA ARG A 25 -27.70 30.25 1.24
C ARG A 25 -27.21 30.94 2.53
N GLY A 26 -25.94 30.84 2.86
CA GLY A 26 -25.38 31.11 4.18
C GLY A 26 -25.86 30.07 5.17
N ALA A 27 -24.97 29.59 6.04
CA ALA A 27 -25.38 28.76 7.17
C ALA A 27 -26.40 29.61 7.92
N ALA A 28 -27.70 29.39 7.74
CA ALA A 28 -28.68 29.77 8.71
C ALA A 28 -28.17 29.09 9.99
N ALA A 29 -27.68 29.92 10.93
CA ALA A 29 -27.20 29.45 12.19
C ALA A 29 -28.44 28.86 12.91
N ARG A 30 -28.75 27.57 12.64
CA ARG A 30 -29.52 26.76 13.55
C ARG A 30 -28.65 26.76 14.78
N GLY A 31 -29.13 27.49 15.85
CA GLY A 31 -28.33 27.63 17.05
C GLY A 31 -28.00 26.24 17.57
N ARG A 32 -26.75 25.83 17.39
CA ARG A 32 -26.28 24.55 17.96
C ARG A 32 -26.45 24.63 19.46
N ILE A 33 -27.08 23.62 20.04
CA ILE A 33 -27.19 23.47 21.48
C ILE A 33 -25.80 23.00 21.97
N ALA A 34 -25.15 23.87 22.76
CA ALA A 34 -23.91 23.54 23.43
C ALA A 34 -24.20 22.98 24.81
N LEU A 35 -23.54 21.85 25.12
CA LEU A 35 -23.65 21.15 26.41
C LEU A 35 -22.27 21.05 27.04
N ASN A 36 -22.22 21.08 28.37
CA ASN A 36 -20.98 20.81 29.10
C ASN A 36 -21.10 19.43 29.76
N LEU A 37 -20.58 18.43 29.08
CA LEU A 37 -20.64 17.02 29.49
C LEU A 37 -19.24 16.54 29.89
N ALA A 38 -19.17 15.83 31.02
CA ALA A 38 -17.94 15.11 31.37
C ALA A 38 -17.81 13.84 30.53
N PRO A 39 -16.61 13.50 30.03
CA PRO A 39 -16.41 12.26 29.32
C PRO A 39 -16.73 11.02 30.16
N ILE A 40 -17.48 10.07 29.60
CA ILE A 40 -17.71 8.76 30.24
C ILE A 40 -16.39 7.98 30.13
N PRO A 41 -15.82 7.49 31.24
CA PRO A 41 -14.61 6.70 31.25
C PRO A 41 -14.75 5.41 30.43
N THR A 42 -13.74 5.10 29.65
CA THR A 42 -13.59 3.79 29.00
C THR A 42 -12.36 3.09 29.56
N PRO A 43 -12.40 1.77 29.76
CA PRO A 43 -11.25 1.02 30.25
C PRO A 43 -10.11 1.09 29.21
N PHE A 44 -8.88 1.13 29.69
CA PHE A 44 -7.70 0.92 28.86
C PHE A 44 -7.63 -0.56 28.47
N ALA A 45 -7.34 -0.83 27.20
CA ALA A 45 -7.12 -2.18 26.68
C ALA A 45 -6.08 -2.17 25.57
N HIS A 46 -5.48 -3.33 25.30
CA HIS A 46 -4.60 -3.54 24.15
C HIS A 46 -4.67 -5.00 23.67
N GLU A 47 -4.31 -5.21 22.41
CA GLU A 47 -4.29 -6.51 21.74
C GLU A 47 -2.86 -6.97 21.37
N PHE A 48 -1.83 -6.45 22.04
CA PHE A 48 -0.47 -6.91 21.83
C PHE A 48 -0.27 -8.28 22.45
N ASP A 49 0.36 -9.19 21.72
CA ASP A 49 0.91 -10.42 22.27
C ASP A 49 2.12 -10.10 23.16
N ALA A 50 2.12 -10.65 24.36
CA ALA A 50 3.16 -10.32 25.34
C ALA A 50 4.53 -10.89 24.96
N ALA A 51 4.58 -12.08 24.35
CA ALA A 51 5.83 -12.72 23.97
C ALA A 51 6.43 -11.99 22.76
N GLU A 52 5.62 -11.74 21.73
CA GLU A 52 6.02 -10.99 20.53
C GLU A 52 6.53 -9.58 20.88
N ALA A 53 5.77 -8.82 21.66
CA ALA A 53 6.14 -7.47 22.05
C ALA A 53 7.45 -7.38 22.83
N MET A 54 7.73 -8.37 23.69
CA MET A 54 8.95 -8.39 24.47
C MET A 54 10.15 -8.92 23.68
N ASP A 55 9.92 -9.75 22.66
CA ASP A 55 10.96 -10.24 21.77
C ASP A 55 11.44 -9.13 20.81
N ASP A 56 10.53 -8.37 20.24
CA ASP A 56 10.84 -7.18 19.44
C ASP A 56 11.65 -6.14 20.22
N ALA A 57 11.34 -5.92 21.48
CA ALA A 57 12.09 -5.01 22.35
C ALA A 57 13.53 -5.49 22.60
N THR A 58 13.77 -6.80 22.51
CA THR A 58 15.09 -7.40 22.76
C THR A 58 16.05 -7.19 21.59
N TYR A 59 15.53 -7.02 20.37
CA TYR A 59 16.34 -6.98 19.16
C TYR A 59 17.29 -5.76 19.06
N GLY A 60 16.95 -4.64 19.69
CA GLY A 60 17.81 -3.43 19.74
C GLY A 60 18.72 -3.37 20.97
N TYR A 61 18.69 -4.39 21.81
CA TYR A 61 19.27 -4.40 23.13
C TYR A 61 20.78 -4.71 23.14
N ARG A 62 21.58 -3.82 23.76
CA ARG A 62 22.96 -4.09 24.16
C ARG A 62 23.02 -4.18 25.69
N ALA A 63 23.38 -5.32 26.21
CA ALA A 63 23.39 -5.65 27.66
C ALA A 63 24.12 -4.65 28.57
N GLY A 64 24.91 -3.75 28.00
CA GLY A 64 25.71 -2.76 28.75
C GLY A 64 24.98 -1.51 29.23
N PHE A 65 23.73 -1.27 28.82
CA PHE A 65 23.05 0.03 29.02
C PHE A 65 21.83 -0.04 29.96
N ILE A 66 21.64 -1.12 30.68
CA ILE A 66 20.60 -1.25 31.69
C ILE A 66 21.16 -0.92 33.06
N VAL A 67 20.33 -0.22 33.82
CA VAL A 67 20.57 -0.04 35.26
C VAL A 67 20.05 -1.28 35.95
N GLU A 68 20.96 -2.10 36.50
CA GLU A 68 20.64 -3.40 37.12
C GLU A 68 19.74 -3.30 38.38
N GLY A 69 19.57 -2.11 38.91
CA GLY A 69 18.73 -1.78 40.03
C GLY A 69 18.82 -0.31 40.38
N MET A 70 17.84 0.23 41.11
CA MET A 70 17.80 1.66 41.46
C MET A 70 18.96 2.11 42.35
N ASP A 71 19.55 1.21 43.13
CA ASP A 71 20.74 1.45 43.92
C ASP A 71 22.00 1.70 43.10
N ARG A 72 22.04 1.21 41.86
CA ARG A 72 23.13 1.40 40.90
C ARG A 72 22.96 2.66 40.00
N LEU A 73 21.85 3.37 40.11
CA LEU A 73 21.51 4.49 39.21
C LEU A 73 22.58 5.58 39.23
N VAL A 74 23.06 5.97 40.42
CA VAL A 74 24.09 7.04 40.56
C VAL A 74 25.41 6.66 39.89
N GLU A 75 25.85 5.42 40.10
CA GLU A 75 27.05 4.87 39.48
C GLU A 75 26.92 4.88 37.94
N ARG A 76 25.81 4.42 37.47
CA ARG A 76 25.54 4.33 36.01
C ARG A 76 25.41 5.71 35.34
N ILE A 77 24.81 6.69 36.00
CA ILE A 77 24.82 8.09 35.52
C ILE A 77 26.27 8.59 35.35
N ARG A 78 27.12 8.35 36.35
CA ARG A 78 28.51 8.80 36.32
C ARG A 78 29.32 8.12 35.23
N GLU A 79 29.13 6.83 35.01
CA GLU A 79 29.77 6.08 33.92
C GLU A 79 29.32 6.62 32.57
N THR A 80 28.03 6.85 32.36
CA THR A 80 27.46 7.35 31.09
C THR A 80 27.99 8.76 30.77
N GLU A 81 28.08 9.66 31.77
CA GLU A 81 28.64 11.00 31.56
C GLU A 81 30.15 10.91 31.23
N ALA A 82 30.92 10.05 31.91
CA ALA A 82 32.34 9.83 31.65
C ALA A 82 32.61 9.21 30.26
N GLU A 83 31.79 8.23 29.85
CA GLU A 83 31.83 7.62 28.50
C GLU A 83 31.51 8.68 27.42
N GLY A 84 30.55 9.56 27.68
CA GLY A 84 30.16 10.64 26.81
C GLY A 84 31.33 11.62 26.60
N GLU A 85 32.02 12.03 27.69
CA GLU A 85 33.21 12.90 27.63
C GLU A 85 34.34 12.24 26.84
N ALA A 86 34.57 10.96 26.99
CA ALA A 86 35.65 10.23 26.30
C ALA A 86 35.37 10.00 24.80
N LYS A 87 34.13 9.83 24.41
CA LYS A 87 33.73 9.41 23.05
C LYS A 87 33.61 10.58 22.07
N TYR A 88 33.32 11.78 22.56
CA TYR A 88 33.03 12.91 21.68
C TYR A 88 34.17 13.91 21.63
N THR A 89 34.70 14.19 20.45
CA THR A 89 35.83 15.13 20.20
C THR A 89 35.43 16.60 20.31
N ARG A 90 34.16 16.95 20.47
CA ARG A 90 33.70 18.31 20.76
C ARG A 90 33.53 18.50 22.28
N PRO A 91 33.90 19.65 22.85
CA PRO A 91 33.69 19.89 24.26
C PRO A 91 32.20 19.82 24.59
N ILE A 92 31.86 18.90 25.49
CA ILE A 92 30.52 18.80 26.07
C ILE A 92 30.34 20.00 26.99
N PRO A 93 29.27 20.80 26.83
CA PRO A 93 28.97 21.83 27.82
C PRO A 93 28.84 21.16 29.19
N PRO A 94 29.47 21.69 30.23
CA PRO A 94 29.33 21.12 31.57
C PRO A 94 27.84 21.10 31.95
N PRO A 95 27.38 20.04 32.63
CA PRO A 95 26.00 19.98 33.07
C PRO A 95 25.65 21.19 33.92
N VAL A 96 24.46 21.77 33.69
CA VAL A 96 23.95 22.93 34.46
C VAL A 96 23.85 22.61 35.94
N THR A 97 23.68 21.33 36.26
CA THR A 97 23.72 20.80 37.62
C THR A 97 24.82 19.75 37.74
N PRO A 98 25.63 19.79 38.82
CA PRO A 98 26.69 18.80 39.02
C PRO A 98 26.11 17.36 38.99
N VAL A 99 26.88 16.44 38.41
CA VAL A 99 26.55 15.00 38.44
C VAL A 99 26.38 14.54 39.88
N PRO A 100 25.39 13.67 40.19
CA PRO A 100 25.12 13.23 41.55
C PRO A 100 26.36 12.65 42.22
N ALA A 101 26.59 13.05 43.47
CA ALA A 101 27.73 12.54 44.23
C ALA A 101 27.52 11.08 44.61
N VAL A 102 28.60 10.34 44.86
CA VAL A 102 28.55 8.99 45.43
C VAL A 102 27.79 9.03 46.74
N GLY A 103 26.80 8.15 46.91
CA GLY A 103 25.97 8.13 48.09
C GLY A 103 24.66 8.95 48.01
N THR A 104 24.42 9.61 46.86
CA THR A 104 23.09 10.19 46.59
C THR A 104 22.01 9.10 46.52
N SER A 105 20.87 9.36 47.14
CA SER A 105 19.76 8.37 47.10
C SER A 105 19.22 8.15 45.68
N PRO A 106 18.70 6.96 45.35
CA PRO A 106 18.11 6.68 44.04
C PRO A 106 17.02 7.67 43.66
N GLU A 107 16.18 8.10 44.62
CA GLU A 107 15.09 9.06 44.39
C GLU A 107 15.65 10.45 44.01
N ALA A 108 16.68 10.92 44.71
CA ALA A 108 17.32 12.19 44.38
C ALA A 108 18.10 12.14 43.08
N ALA A 109 18.64 10.97 42.70
CA ALA A 109 19.27 10.75 41.41
C ALA A 109 18.26 10.73 40.27
N LEU A 110 17.08 10.12 40.45
CA LEU A 110 15.99 10.17 39.49
C LEU A 110 15.49 11.60 39.28
N GLU A 111 15.28 12.36 40.34
CA GLU A 111 14.86 13.77 40.27
C GLU A 111 15.92 14.64 39.57
N TRP A 112 17.20 14.36 39.77
CA TRP A 112 18.27 15.00 39.04
C TRP A 112 18.21 14.66 37.55
N LEU A 113 18.06 13.38 37.17
CA LEU A 113 17.99 12.91 35.80
C LEU A 113 16.77 13.52 35.07
N ASP A 114 15.62 13.52 35.74
CA ASP A 114 14.39 14.11 35.20
C ASP A 114 14.57 15.60 34.89
N ARG A 115 15.13 16.36 35.82
CA ARG A 115 15.49 17.78 35.62
C ARG A 115 16.56 17.97 34.54
N ARG A 116 17.53 17.08 34.47
CA ARG A 116 18.58 17.09 33.44
C ARG A 116 17.99 16.94 32.04
N LEU A 117 17.13 15.98 31.88
CA LEU A 117 16.43 15.71 30.61
C LEU A 117 15.51 16.87 30.18
N ASP A 118 14.90 17.58 31.13
CA ASP A 118 14.04 18.74 30.83
C ASP A 118 14.81 20.02 30.49
N ARG A 119 15.88 20.33 31.23
CA ARG A 119 16.55 21.64 31.15
C ARG A 119 17.59 21.78 30.06
N ASP A 120 18.29 20.72 29.78
CA ASP A 120 19.42 20.83 28.83
C ASP A 120 18.91 20.70 27.39
N GLY A 121 17.63 20.70 27.24
CA GLY A 121 16.88 20.66 26.01
C GLY A 121 17.52 19.66 25.07
N PHE A 122 16.82 18.69 24.59
CA PHE A 122 17.32 17.68 23.66
C PHE A 122 17.99 18.24 22.38
N GLY A 123 18.46 19.49 22.43
CA GLY A 123 19.22 20.22 21.42
C GLY A 123 20.59 19.61 21.20
N GLY A 124 20.63 18.49 20.53
CA GLY A 124 21.78 18.06 19.76
C GLY A 124 22.81 17.16 20.44
N PHE A 125 23.19 17.31 21.69
CA PHE A 125 24.38 16.61 22.20
C PHE A 125 24.04 15.56 23.29
N PHE A 126 23.09 15.85 24.13
CA PHE A 126 22.76 14.97 25.27
C PHE A 126 21.98 13.72 24.89
N CYS A 127 21.19 13.76 23.82
CA CYS A 127 20.52 12.57 23.33
C CYS A 127 21.49 11.44 22.95
N TYR A 128 22.70 11.75 22.48
CA TYR A 128 23.69 10.73 22.12
C TYR A 128 24.29 10.04 23.35
N ILE A 129 24.37 10.71 24.49
CA ILE A 129 24.91 10.12 25.72
C ILE A 129 23.92 9.11 26.30
N TYR A 130 22.62 9.45 26.29
CA TYR A 130 21.54 8.62 26.85
C TYR A 130 20.77 7.81 25.80
N ASP A 131 21.13 7.88 24.52
CA ASP A 131 20.46 7.15 23.44
C ASP A 131 20.32 5.64 23.74
N SER A 132 21.38 5.07 24.27
CA SER A 132 21.41 3.66 24.68
C SER A 132 20.44 3.33 25.85
N TRP A 133 20.14 4.29 26.72
CA TRP A 133 19.18 4.12 27.81
C TRP A 133 17.75 4.12 27.25
N PHE A 134 17.50 4.96 26.25
CA PHE A 134 16.20 5.00 25.55
C PHE A 134 16.00 3.78 24.66
N THR A 135 17.05 3.28 24.01
CA THR A 135 16.97 2.04 23.22
C THR A 135 16.60 0.84 24.09
N GLY A 136 17.02 0.84 25.37
CA GLY A 136 16.67 -0.18 26.36
C GLY A 136 15.58 0.24 27.36
N VAL A 137 14.74 1.24 27.06
CA VAL A 137 13.79 1.82 28.03
C VAL A 137 12.85 0.79 28.65
N THR A 138 12.40 -0.17 27.86
CA THR A 138 11.51 -1.24 28.35
C THR A 138 12.15 -2.10 29.43
N TRP A 139 13.47 -2.23 29.44
CA TRP A 139 14.21 -3.10 30.36
C TRP A 139 14.74 -2.37 31.60
N GLN A 140 14.67 -1.06 31.63
CA GLN A 140 15.06 -0.26 32.77
C GLN A 140 14.20 -0.57 34.03
N PRO A 141 14.69 -0.36 35.26
CA PRO A 141 13.86 -0.40 36.46
C PRO A 141 12.63 0.50 36.33
N GLU A 142 11.51 0.10 36.88
CA GLU A 142 10.21 0.71 36.66
C GLU A 142 10.16 2.24 36.77
N PRO A 143 10.62 2.92 37.81
CA PRO A 143 10.55 4.37 37.90
C PRO A 143 11.37 5.05 36.80
N LEU A 144 12.55 4.52 36.48
CA LEU A 144 13.43 5.04 35.45
C LEU A 144 12.84 4.83 34.05
N ALA A 145 12.30 3.65 33.78
CA ALA A 145 11.66 3.32 32.51
C ALA A 145 10.54 4.31 32.16
N LEU A 146 9.67 4.62 33.11
CA LEU A 146 8.53 5.53 32.89
C LEU A 146 8.99 6.99 32.70
N ILE A 147 9.97 7.47 33.46
CA ILE A 147 10.56 8.80 33.27
C ILE A 147 11.20 8.92 31.89
N LEU A 148 12.03 7.97 31.50
CA LEU A 148 12.64 7.96 30.17
C LEU A 148 11.60 7.90 29.07
N TRP A 149 10.55 7.08 29.25
CA TRP A 149 9.45 6.96 28.28
C TRP A 149 8.72 8.28 28.06
N GLU A 150 8.41 9.02 29.10
CA GLU A 150 7.78 10.34 29.01
C GLU A 150 8.70 11.37 28.29
N LYS A 151 10.02 11.22 28.41
CA LYS A 151 10.99 12.12 27.81
C LYS A 151 11.41 11.70 26.39
N THR A 152 10.90 10.61 25.85
CA THR A 152 11.27 10.11 24.51
C THR A 152 10.88 11.08 23.39
N VAL A 153 9.84 11.89 23.56
CA VAL A 153 9.31 12.79 22.51
C VAL A 153 10.36 13.69 21.90
N PRO A 154 11.22 14.37 22.66
CA PRO A 154 12.27 15.20 22.08
C PRO A 154 13.35 14.41 21.32
N LEU A 155 13.52 13.11 21.62
CA LEU A 155 14.51 12.23 20.98
C LEU A 155 14.06 11.73 19.61
N LEU A 156 12.78 11.50 19.41
CA LEU A 156 12.23 10.99 18.14
C LEU A 156 12.56 11.91 16.97
N ALA A 157 12.61 13.23 17.21
CA ALA A 157 12.97 14.23 16.21
C ALA A 157 14.46 14.24 15.83
N LEU A 158 15.33 13.67 16.66
CA LEU A 158 16.78 13.83 16.53
C LEU A 158 17.52 12.54 16.15
N SER A 159 17.10 11.40 16.66
CA SER A 159 17.90 10.17 16.60
C SER A 159 17.40 9.14 15.58
N GLY A 160 16.19 9.30 15.00
CA GLY A 160 15.62 8.27 14.16
C GLY A 160 15.55 6.92 14.89
N VAL A 161 15.24 6.93 16.20
CA VAL A 161 15.06 5.70 17.00
C VAL A 161 14.05 4.82 16.29
N ARG A 162 14.56 3.77 15.65
CA ARG A 162 13.80 2.90 14.74
C ARG A 162 13.13 1.73 15.45
N HIS A 163 13.42 1.51 16.73
CA HIS A 163 12.82 0.41 17.47
C HIS A 163 11.57 0.91 18.17
N ASP A 164 10.44 0.42 17.69
CA ASP A 164 9.18 0.71 18.31
C ASP A 164 9.05 -0.07 19.62
N GLN A 165 9.27 0.64 20.73
CA GLN A 165 9.11 0.09 22.08
C GLN A 165 7.66 0.19 22.59
N THR A 166 6.74 0.68 21.76
CA THR A 166 5.35 0.95 22.14
C THR A 166 4.67 -0.30 22.69
N ALA A 167 4.74 -1.40 21.93
CA ALA A 167 4.11 -2.67 22.32
C ALA A 167 4.67 -3.17 23.67
N ALA A 168 5.98 -3.20 23.80
CA ALA A 168 6.65 -3.68 25.00
C ALA A 168 6.38 -2.80 26.24
N MET A 169 6.38 -1.48 26.08
CA MET A 169 6.03 -0.54 27.16
C MET A 169 4.58 -0.70 27.60
N VAL A 170 3.66 -0.87 26.65
CA VAL A 170 2.24 -1.09 26.95
C VAL A 170 2.02 -2.45 27.62
N VAL A 171 2.63 -3.51 27.13
CA VAL A 171 2.55 -4.85 27.72
C VAL A 171 3.10 -4.85 29.15
N ARG A 172 4.25 -4.20 29.37
CA ARG A 172 4.91 -4.21 30.68
C ARG A 172 4.23 -3.31 31.72
N PHE A 173 3.79 -2.11 31.33
CA PHE A 173 3.35 -1.09 32.27
C PHE A 173 1.85 -0.75 32.16
N GLY A 174 1.14 -1.30 31.16
CA GLY A 174 -0.28 -1.09 30.95
C GLY A 174 -0.63 0.39 30.80
N GLU A 175 -1.69 0.81 31.48
CA GLU A 175 -2.17 2.20 31.46
C GLU A 175 -1.13 3.23 31.92
N ARG A 176 -0.14 2.83 32.70
CA ARG A 176 0.94 3.70 33.19
C ARG A 176 1.90 4.15 32.08
N ALA A 177 1.93 3.43 30.94
CA ALA A 177 2.68 3.85 29.75
C ALA A 177 1.98 4.97 28.94
N LEU A 178 0.69 5.26 29.21
CA LEU A 178 -0.10 6.22 28.45
C LEU A 178 0.46 7.64 28.38
N PRO A 179 0.99 8.25 29.45
CA PRO A 179 1.49 9.64 29.36
C PRO A 179 2.55 9.80 28.26
N GLY A 180 3.57 8.96 28.26
CA GLY A 180 4.61 8.98 27.23
C GLY A 180 4.06 8.61 25.85
N LEU A 181 3.18 7.60 25.78
CA LEU A 181 2.54 7.19 24.52
C LEU A 181 1.72 8.33 23.89
N VAL A 182 0.91 9.01 24.67
CA VAL A 182 0.11 10.16 24.23
C VAL A 182 1.01 11.29 23.72
N ALA A 183 2.12 11.55 24.42
CA ALA A 183 3.08 12.57 24.02
C ALA A 183 3.75 12.22 22.69
N ILE A 184 4.18 10.97 22.50
CA ILE A 184 4.81 10.46 21.26
C ILE A 184 3.83 10.58 20.09
N VAL A 185 2.61 10.07 20.23
CA VAL A 185 1.60 10.10 19.17
C VAL A 185 1.16 11.52 18.84
N ALA A 186 1.12 12.42 19.84
CA ALA A 186 0.78 13.83 19.62
C ALA A 186 1.85 14.60 18.85
N ALA A 187 3.13 14.23 19.04
CA ALA A 187 4.26 14.87 18.35
C ALA A 187 4.30 14.47 16.85
N GLU A 188 4.12 13.19 16.54
CA GLU A 188 4.24 12.63 15.18
C GLU A 188 3.06 11.70 14.84
N PRO A 189 1.83 12.23 14.73
CA PRO A 189 0.65 11.38 14.57
C PRO A 189 0.65 10.60 13.25
N GLU A 190 1.32 11.07 12.18
CA GLU A 190 1.40 10.39 10.91
C GLU A 190 2.20 9.09 10.99
N ASP A 191 3.27 9.09 11.79
CA ASP A 191 4.17 7.95 11.90
C ASP A 191 3.82 7.04 13.10
N LYS A 192 3.18 7.58 14.14
CA LYS A 192 2.97 6.87 15.41
C LYS A 192 1.56 6.32 15.61
N LEU A 193 0.52 6.87 14.99
CA LEU A 193 -0.82 6.29 15.07
C LEU A 193 -0.88 4.83 14.57
N PRO A 194 -0.17 4.42 13.49
CA PRO A 194 -0.14 3.03 13.09
C PRO A 194 0.37 2.08 14.18
N HIS A 195 1.36 2.50 14.97
CA HIS A 195 1.94 1.66 16.03
C HIS A 195 1.02 1.49 17.26
N VAL A 196 -0.03 2.29 17.38
CA VAL A 196 -1.00 2.23 18.48
C VAL A 196 -2.37 1.73 18.03
N LEU A 197 -2.48 1.12 16.86
CA LEU A 197 -3.75 0.55 16.37
C LEU A 197 -4.32 -0.51 17.31
N LYS A 198 -3.47 -1.26 18.00
CA LYS A 198 -3.85 -2.28 18.99
C LYS A 198 -4.11 -1.70 20.39
N VAL A 199 -4.08 -0.38 20.58
CA VAL A 199 -4.28 0.28 21.90
C VAL A 199 -5.61 1.01 21.93
N ASP A 200 -6.54 0.52 22.73
CA ASP A 200 -7.82 1.17 23.02
C ASP A 200 -7.69 2.08 24.25
N ALA A 201 -7.53 3.37 24.02
CA ALA A 201 -7.35 4.34 25.09
C ALA A 201 -8.04 5.68 24.77
N ALA A 202 -8.92 6.15 25.67
CA ALA A 202 -9.62 7.42 25.54
C ALA A 202 -8.67 8.61 25.32
N ALA A 203 -7.47 8.57 25.88
CA ALA A 203 -6.47 9.64 25.76
C ALA A 203 -5.92 9.84 24.33
N LEU A 204 -5.92 8.80 23.49
CA LEU A 204 -5.49 8.87 22.09
C LEU A 204 -6.57 9.47 21.18
N THR A 205 -7.83 9.41 21.57
CA THR A 205 -8.97 9.83 20.73
C THR A 205 -8.90 11.27 20.27
N PRO A 206 -8.62 12.29 21.12
CA PRO A 206 -8.51 13.68 20.65
C PRO A 206 -7.36 13.90 19.67
N ILE A 207 -6.29 13.10 19.77
CA ILE A 207 -5.16 13.15 18.84
C ILE A 207 -5.59 12.61 17.47
N ALA A 208 -6.23 11.43 17.46
CA ALA A 208 -6.77 10.83 16.24
C ALA A 208 -7.80 11.77 15.57
N ALA A 209 -8.71 12.39 16.33
CA ALA A 209 -9.68 13.34 15.80
C ALA A 209 -9.02 14.58 15.19
N ARG A 210 -8.02 15.18 15.85
CA ARG A 210 -7.27 16.33 15.31
C ARG A 210 -6.47 15.94 14.07
N ALA A 211 -5.82 14.77 14.09
CA ALA A 211 -5.08 14.24 12.94
C ALA A 211 -6.00 14.00 11.73
N PHE A 212 -7.17 13.40 11.97
CA PHE A 212 -8.21 13.23 10.96
C PHE A 212 -8.66 14.56 10.34
N HIS A 213 -8.94 15.56 11.16
CA HIS A 213 -9.51 16.83 10.71
C HIS A 213 -8.49 17.75 10.05
N ARG A 214 -7.27 17.88 10.59
CA ARG A 214 -6.31 18.91 10.23
C ARG A 214 -5.08 18.43 9.45
N THR A 215 -4.65 17.20 9.65
CA THR A 215 -3.36 16.72 9.16
C THR A 215 -3.55 15.75 8.00
N LYS A 216 -3.37 16.24 6.77
CA LYS A 216 -3.59 15.42 5.56
C LYS A 216 -2.78 14.11 5.55
N ARG A 217 -1.53 14.13 6.06
CA ARG A 217 -0.64 12.97 6.10
C ARG A 217 -1.04 11.95 7.16
N ALA A 218 -1.45 12.43 8.34
CA ALA A 218 -1.85 11.57 9.44
C ALA A 218 -3.28 11.02 9.30
N ARG A 219 -4.08 11.57 8.37
CA ARG A 219 -5.50 11.20 8.23
C ARG A 219 -5.74 9.72 7.96
N PRO A 220 -4.99 9.01 7.08
CA PRO A 220 -5.18 7.58 6.89
C PRO A 220 -4.99 6.78 8.18
N ALA A 221 -3.93 7.07 8.93
CA ALA A 221 -3.66 6.42 10.21
C ALA A 221 -4.73 6.75 11.28
N ALA A 222 -5.21 7.99 11.29
CA ALA A 222 -6.31 8.40 12.16
C ALA A 222 -7.63 7.68 11.82
N VAL A 223 -7.93 7.50 10.53
CA VAL A 223 -9.08 6.70 10.06
C VAL A 223 -8.97 5.27 10.54
N ALA A 224 -7.80 4.64 10.37
CA ALA A 224 -7.57 3.27 10.82
C ALA A 224 -7.79 3.13 12.34
N TRP A 225 -7.25 4.05 13.14
CA TRP A 225 -7.42 4.02 14.59
C TRP A 225 -8.90 4.24 15.02
N LEU A 226 -9.59 5.20 14.40
CA LEU A 226 -11.01 5.47 14.70
C LEU A 226 -11.90 4.26 14.36
N ARG A 227 -11.61 3.55 13.28
CA ARG A 227 -12.30 2.30 12.89
C ARG A 227 -12.04 1.16 13.86
N ALA A 228 -10.82 1.04 14.34
CA ALA A 228 -10.45 0.00 15.30
C ALA A 228 -11.14 0.21 16.67
N HIS A 229 -11.34 1.48 17.09
CA HIS A 229 -11.86 1.81 18.42
C HIS A 229 -13.12 2.70 18.39
N PRO A 230 -14.18 2.33 17.64
CA PRO A 230 -15.32 3.22 17.40
C PRO A 230 -16.09 3.56 18.68
N ARG A 231 -16.17 2.61 19.63
CA ARG A 231 -16.88 2.82 20.90
C ARG A 231 -16.15 3.84 21.78
N THR A 232 -14.87 3.67 22.01
CA THR A 232 -14.03 4.59 22.79
C THR A 232 -14.01 5.97 22.14
N ALA A 233 -13.85 6.01 20.81
CA ALA A 233 -13.88 7.24 20.05
C ALA A 233 -15.22 7.99 20.20
N ALA A 234 -16.35 7.31 20.04
CA ALA A 234 -17.66 7.93 20.16
C ALA A 234 -17.93 8.49 21.58
N LEU A 235 -17.65 7.68 22.63
CA LEU A 235 -17.84 8.10 24.02
C LEU A 235 -16.95 9.28 24.39
N ARG A 236 -15.69 9.30 23.92
CA ARG A 236 -14.75 10.37 24.28
C ARG A 236 -14.98 11.66 23.49
N LEU A 237 -15.41 11.59 22.21
CA LEU A 237 -15.56 12.77 21.34
C LEU A 237 -16.92 13.47 21.49
N LEU A 238 -17.96 12.76 21.90
CA LEU A 238 -19.31 13.34 21.96
C LEU A 238 -19.39 14.58 22.87
N PRO A 239 -18.80 14.60 24.08
CA PRO A 239 -18.71 15.81 24.90
C PRO A 239 -18.02 16.99 24.18
N ASP A 240 -16.90 16.73 23.51
CA ASP A 240 -16.16 17.76 22.78
C ASP A 240 -16.98 18.32 21.62
N ALA A 241 -17.67 17.44 20.87
CA ALA A 241 -18.51 17.82 19.73
C ALA A 241 -19.75 18.63 20.14
N LEU A 242 -20.29 18.36 21.30
CA LEU A 242 -21.41 19.10 21.86
C LEU A 242 -20.96 20.30 22.73
N GLY A 243 -19.67 20.50 22.91
CA GLY A 243 -19.08 21.54 23.73
C GLY A 243 -19.06 22.93 23.08
N ALA A 244 -18.29 23.85 23.69
CA ALA A 244 -18.09 25.21 23.18
C ALA A 244 -17.42 25.22 21.79
N PRO A 245 -17.69 26.27 20.97
CA PRO A 245 -17.03 26.46 19.70
C PRO A 245 -15.49 26.49 19.83
N GLY A 246 -14.79 25.72 19.03
CA GLY A 246 -13.32 25.68 19.04
C GLY A 246 -12.77 24.54 18.19
N PRO A 247 -11.45 24.50 18.06
CA PRO A 247 -10.78 23.51 17.24
C PRO A 247 -10.97 22.06 17.67
N GLU A 248 -11.20 21.82 18.97
CA GLU A 248 -11.48 20.50 19.54
C GLU A 248 -12.87 20.03 19.10
N ARG A 249 -13.89 20.94 19.20
CA ARG A 249 -15.23 20.64 18.71
C ARG A 249 -15.24 20.32 17.22
N ASP A 250 -14.55 21.12 16.42
CA ASP A 250 -14.53 20.93 14.96
C ASP A 250 -13.88 19.59 14.58
N ALA A 251 -12.83 19.20 15.30
CA ALA A 251 -12.16 17.92 15.11
C ALA A 251 -13.04 16.74 15.56
N ALA A 252 -13.68 16.87 16.73
CA ALA A 252 -14.59 15.85 17.25
C ALA A 252 -15.81 15.67 16.36
N ASP A 253 -16.40 16.76 15.88
CA ASP A 253 -17.51 16.76 14.94
C ASP A 253 -17.15 16.01 13.65
N ALA A 254 -16.02 16.34 13.05
CA ALA A 254 -15.57 15.70 11.83
C ALA A 254 -15.32 14.18 12.01
N ALA A 255 -14.68 13.78 13.12
CA ALA A 255 -14.40 12.39 13.41
C ALA A 255 -15.67 11.57 13.72
N LEU A 256 -16.62 12.15 14.47
CA LEU A 256 -17.90 11.48 14.78
C LEU A 256 -18.77 11.33 13.54
N ARG A 257 -18.81 12.31 12.65
CA ARG A 257 -19.53 12.19 11.36
C ARG A 257 -18.92 11.10 10.49
N PHE A 258 -17.60 11.01 10.46
CA PHE A 258 -16.91 9.93 9.77
C PHE A 258 -17.33 8.58 10.36
N LEU A 259 -17.27 8.40 11.67
CA LEU A 259 -17.71 7.18 12.33
C LEU A 259 -19.18 6.86 12.02
N ALA A 260 -20.08 7.85 12.14
CA ALA A 260 -21.50 7.67 11.87
C ALA A 260 -21.83 7.34 10.39
N SER A 261 -20.89 7.56 9.47
CA SER A 261 -21.06 7.19 8.06
C SER A 261 -20.81 5.70 7.80
N GLU A 262 -20.27 4.96 8.76
CA GLU A 262 -19.94 3.53 8.66
C GLU A 262 -20.83 2.70 9.60
N PRO A 263 -21.26 1.47 9.22
CA PRO A 263 -22.22 0.70 10.03
C PRO A 263 -21.79 0.46 11.48
N ALA A 264 -20.55 0.01 11.70
CA ALA A 264 -20.03 -0.26 13.05
C ALA A 264 -19.84 1.04 13.84
N GLY A 265 -19.33 2.08 13.21
CA GLY A 265 -19.16 3.41 13.80
C GLY A 265 -20.51 4.05 14.13
N ARG A 266 -21.54 3.87 13.30
CA ARG A 266 -22.91 4.35 13.55
C ARG A 266 -23.50 3.71 14.81
N ALA A 267 -23.37 2.39 14.94
CA ALA A 267 -23.84 1.68 16.14
C ALA A 267 -23.14 2.18 17.43
N ALA A 268 -21.81 2.41 17.35
CA ALA A 268 -21.05 2.95 18.46
C ALA A 268 -21.46 4.39 18.81
N PHE A 269 -21.70 5.22 17.80
CA PHE A 269 -22.20 6.59 17.97
C PHE A 269 -23.58 6.63 18.61
N ASP A 270 -24.55 5.84 18.12
CA ASP A 270 -25.89 5.75 18.67
C ASP A 270 -25.88 5.26 20.14
N ALA A 271 -25.03 4.29 20.46
CA ALA A 271 -24.85 3.82 21.84
C ALA A 271 -24.26 4.92 22.75
N ALA A 272 -23.31 5.70 22.25
CA ALA A 272 -22.76 6.85 22.98
C ALA A 272 -23.83 7.93 23.21
N VAL A 273 -24.61 8.27 22.21
CA VAL A 273 -25.72 9.21 22.32
C VAL A 273 -26.72 8.75 23.39
N ALA A 274 -27.10 7.45 23.38
CA ALA A 274 -28.00 6.90 24.39
C ALA A 274 -27.39 6.96 25.81
N ALA A 275 -26.10 6.67 25.97
CA ALA A 275 -25.41 6.74 27.26
C ALA A 275 -25.40 8.16 27.83
N TYR A 276 -25.12 9.17 27.00
CA TYR A 276 -25.13 10.57 27.40
C TYR A 276 -26.55 11.13 27.57
N ALA A 277 -27.52 10.66 26.79
CA ALA A 277 -28.94 11.04 26.96
C ALA A 277 -29.51 10.62 28.34
N ALA A 278 -28.98 9.55 28.94
CA ALA A 278 -29.32 9.14 30.31
C ALA A 278 -28.76 10.14 31.35
N ILE A 279 -27.72 10.90 31.04
CA ILE A 279 -27.11 11.92 31.90
C ILE A 279 -27.77 13.29 31.67
N ASP A 280 -27.94 13.69 30.41
CA ASP A 280 -28.59 14.94 30.02
C ASP A 280 -29.60 14.69 28.88
N PRO A 281 -30.92 14.81 29.13
CA PRO A 281 -31.94 14.54 28.12
C PRO A 281 -31.92 15.46 26.90
N ARG A 282 -31.13 16.55 26.91
CA ARG A 282 -30.97 17.46 25.74
C ARG A 282 -29.99 16.94 24.70
N VAL A 283 -29.24 15.87 25.03
CA VAL A 283 -28.21 15.32 24.13
C VAL A 283 -28.75 14.93 22.75
N PRO A 284 -29.88 14.23 22.62
CA PRO A 284 -30.41 13.87 21.29
C PRO A 284 -30.71 15.10 20.41
N GLU A 285 -31.31 16.15 20.99
CA GLU A 285 -31.60 17.39 20.26
C GLU A 285 -30.31 18.14 19.88
N ALA A 286 -29.32 18.17 20.77
CA ALA A 286 -28.01 18.76 20.51
C ALA A 286 -27.25 18.01 19.38
N VAL A 287 -27.34 16.70 19.35
CA VAL A 287 -26.76 15.86 18.28
C VAL A 287 -27.39 16.14 16.94
N VAL A 288 -28.72 16.18 16.85
CA VAL A 288 -29.45 16.49 15.59
C VAL A 288 -29.16 17.92 15.10
N SER A 289 -29.00 18.88 16.03
CA SER A 289 -28.63 20.25 15.66
C SER A 289 -27.16 20.40 15.21
N GLY A 290 -26.32 19.36 15.43
CA GLY A 290 -24.88 19.42 15.22
C GLY A 290 -24.33 18.24 14.38
N VAL A 291 -23.85 17.21 15.08
CA VAL A 291 -23.11 16.09 14.48
C VAL A 291 -23.95 15.31 13.47
N ASP A 292 -25.22 15.06 13.77
CA ASP A 292 -26.14 14.26 12.95
C ASP A 292 -27.08 15.14 12.09
N SER A 293 -26.63 16.35 11.73
CA SER A 293 -27.35 17.20 10.79
C SER A 293 -27.39 16.56 9.40
N ASP A 294 -28.41 16.93 8.58
CA ASP A 294 -28.53 16.45 7.20
C ASP A 294 -27.18 16.53 6.48
N PRO A 295 -26.67 15.43 5.91
CA PRO A 295 -25.41 15.43 5.16
C PRO A 295 -25.35 16.50 4.05
N LEU A 296 -26.47 16.90 3.49
CA LEU A 296 -26.55 17.98 2.49
C LEU A 296 -26.41 19.38 3.10
N ASP A 297 -26.70 19.55 4.39
CA ASP A 297 -26.50 20.80 5.12
C ASP A 297 -25.09 20.96 5.73
N GLN A 298 -24.23 19.93 5.58
CA GLN A 298 -22.85 19.94 6.04
C GLN A 298 -21.94 20.69 5.07
N VAL A 299 -22.09 21.99 5.01
CA VAL A 299 -21.39 22.88 4.08
C VAL A 299 -20.51 23.87 4.84
N PRO A 300 -19.44 24.40 4.20
CA PRO A 300 -18.58 25.39 4.84
C PRO A 300 -19.37 26.68 5.16
N VAL A 301 -19.01 27.30 6.29
CA VAL A 301 -19.65 28.56 6.75
C VAL A 301 -19.55 29.68 5.70
N LYS A 302 -18.47 29.72 4.95
CA LYS A 302 -18.27 30.64 3.83
C LYS A 302 -18.13 29.84 2.54
N PRO A 303 -18.87 30.23 1.48
CA PRO A 303 -18.73 29.61 0.17
C PRO A 303 -17.26 29.65 -0.28
N PRO A 304 -16.72 28.56 -0.87
CA PRO A 304 -15.38 28.61 -1.39
C PRO A 304 -15.29 29.57 -2.57
N LYS A 305 -14.26 30.41 -2.57
CA LYS A 305 -13.97 31.28 -3.71
C LYS A 305 -13.18 30.46 -4.74
N LEU A 306 -13.71 30.38 -5.95
CA LEU A 306 -12.97 29.74 -7.04
C LEU A 306 -11.75 30.59 -7.41
N PRO A 307 -10.59 29.95 -7.64
CA PRO A 307 -9.38 30.68 -7.98
C PRO A 307 -9.46 31.28 -9.40
N PRO A 308 -8.74 32.38 -9.67
CA PRO A 308 -8.80 33.08 -10.96
C PRO A 308 -8.38 32.23 -12.18
N TRP A 309 -7.56 31.21 -11.95
CA TRP A 309 -7.12 30.30 -13.03
C TRP A 309 -8.22 29.34 -13.49
N LEU A 310 -9.27 29.13 -12.71
CA LEU A 310 -10.39 28.26 -13.07
C LEU A 310 -11.50 29.11 -13.68
N VAL A 311 -11.73 28.92 -14.97
CA VAL A 311 -12.82 29.57 -15.71
C VAL A 311 -13.92 28.53 -15.99
N PRO A 312 -14.99 28.44 -15.15
CA PRO A 312 -16.02 27.41 -15.27
C PRO A 312 -16.66 27.35 -16.68
N ALA A 313 -16.81 28.49 -17.34
CA ALA A 313 -17.39 28.56 -18.69
C ALA A 313 -16.54 27.93 -19.79
N ALA A 314 -15.23 27.76 -19.54
CA ALA A 314 -14.30 27.15 -20.51
C ALA A 314 -14.14 25.62 -20.29
N LEU A 315 -14.72 25.06 -19.21
CA LEU A 315 -14.65 23.63 -18.94
C LEU A 315 -15.61 22.83 -19.85
N PRO A 316 -15.27 21.57 -20.18
CA PRO A 316 -16.20 20.65 -20.80
C PRO A 316 -17.48 20.54 -19.98
N ARG A 317 -18.62 20.42 -20.62
CA ARG A 317 -19.91 20.39 -19.95
C ARG A 317 -20.29 18.96 -19.58
N PRO A 318 -20.53 18.62 -18.28
CA PRO A 318 -21.12 17.34 -17.94
C PRO A 318 -22.45 17.11 -18.64
N VAL A 319 -22.64 15.95 -19.21
CA VAL A 319 -23.83 15.52 -19.95
C VAL A 319 -24.76 14.80 -19.02
N LEU A 320 -26.03 15.21 -18.97
CA LEU A 320 -27.05 14.55 -18.16
C LEU A 320 -27.56 13.29 -18.86
N LEU A 321 -27.78 12.23 -18.09
CA LEU A 321 -28.42 10.99 -18.58
C LEU A 321 -29.82 11.24 -19.13
N ALA A 322 -30.53 12.23 -18.58
CA ALA A 322 -31.84 12.67 -19.06
C ALA A 322 -31.77 13.52 -20.34
N GLY A 323 -30.57 13.82 -20.85
CA GLY A 323 -30.34 14.63 -22.03
C GLY A 323 -29.91 16.07 -21.74
N GLY A 324 -29.15 16.66 -22.66
CA GLY A 324 -28.59 17.99 -22.53
C GLY A 324 -27.33 18.07 -21.64
N THR A 325 -26.79 19.28 -21.48
CA THR A 325 -25.57 19.53 -20.71
C THR A 325 -25.81 20.47 -19.55
N LEU A 326 -24.99 20.41 -18.50
CA LEU A 326 -25.03 21.35 -17.38
C LEU A 326 -24.62 22.76 -17.86
N PRO A 327 -25.42 23.79 -17.61
CA PRO A 327 -25.06 25.17 -18.00
C PRO A 327 -24.08 25.81 -17.01
N ASN A 328 -23.51 26.96 -17.39
CA ASN A 328 -22.44 27.64 -16.64
C ASN A 328 -22.77 27.87 -15.14
N ALA A 329 -24.01 28.17 -14.81
CA ALA A 329 -24.43 28.38 -13.42
C ALA A 329 -24.31 27.11 -12.57
N ALA A 330 -24.71 25.95 -13.14
CA ALA A 330 -24.59 24.65 -12.51
C ALA A 330 -23.11 24.20 -12.43
N ILE A 331 -22.32 24.46 -13.48
CA ILE A 331 -20.89 24.18 -13.52
C ILE A 331 -20.15 24.96 -12.41
N THR A 332 -20.45 26.24 -12.25
CA THR A 332 -19.87 27.08 -11.18
C THR A 332 -20.19 26.50 -9.80
N ALA A 333 -21.45 26.13 -9.55
CA ALA A 333 -21.86 25.51 -8.29
C ALA A 333 -21.16 24.15 -8.09
N PHE A 334 -20.99 23.39 -9.15
CA PHE A 334 -20.27 22.11 -9.10
C PHE A 334 -18.78 22.29 -8.75
N CYS A 335 -18.10 23.26 -9.36
CA CYS A 335 -16.72 23.59 -9.01
C CYS A 335 -16.58 24.04 -7.55
N GLU A 336 -17.52 24.86 -7.03
CA GLU A 336 -17.54 25.25 -5.62
C GLU A 336 -17.68 24.03 -4.72
N MET A 337 -18.59 23.10 -5.04
CA MET A 337 -18.82 21.86 -4.30
C MET A 337 -17.56 20.97 -4.28
N LEU A 338 -16.89 20.81 -5.40
CA LEU A 338 -15.65 20.05 -5.52
C LEU A 338 -14.51 20.70 -4.72
N ALA A 339 -14.46 22.02 -4.67
CA ALA A 339 -13.39 22.75 -3.97
C ALA A 339 -13.37 22.49 -2.44
N PHE A 340 -14.51 22.25 -1.81
CA PHE A 340 -14.54 21.91 -0.39
C PHE A 340 -14.68 20.41 -0.09
N SER A 341 -14.98 19.58 -1.08
CA SER A 341 -15.12 18.13 -0.91
C SER A 341 -13.76 17.43 -0.78
N SER A 342 -13.73 16.36 0.00
CA SER A 342 -12.55 15.48 0.17
C SER A 342 -12.86 14.07 -0.31
N PRO A 343 -11.93 13.36 -0.97
CA PRO A 343 -12.13 11.95 -1.32
C PRO A 343 -12.35 11.02 -0.13
N LEU A 344 -11.80 11.37 1.04
CA LEU A 344 -11.95 10.55 2.27
C LEU A 344 -13.32 10.75 2.93
N THR A 345 -13.88 11.92 2.82
CA THR A 345 -15.22 12.28 3.31
C THR A 345 -15.93 13.07 2.23
N PRO A 346 -16.39 12.40 1.15
CA PRO A 346 -17.04 13.10 0.06
C PRO A 346 -18.29 13.80 0.55
N TYR A 347 -18.46 15.06 0.15
CA TYR A 347 -19.71 15.77 0.43
C TYR A 347 -20.89 15.04 -0.21
N ALA A 348 -21.95 14.83 0.55
CA ALA A 348 -23.10 14.03 0.13
C ALA A 348 -23.72 14.49 -1.20
N GLY A 349 -23.61 15.77 -1.54
CA GLY A 349 -24.07 16.33 -2.81
C GLY A 349 -23.32 15.85 -4.07
N ILE A 350 -22.16 15.19 -3.93
CA ILE A 350 -21.41 14.62 -5.08
C ILE A 350 -22.19 13.44 -5.71
N ALA A 351 -22.74 12.56 -4.87
CA ALA A 351 -23.41 11.34 -5.35
C ALA A 351 -24.62 11.63 -6.28
N PRO A 352 -25.54 12.56 -5.97
CA PRO A 352 -26.61 12.92 -6.88
C PRO A 352 -26.13 13.47 -8.24
N VAL A 353 -25.01 14.20 -8.27
CA VAL A 353 -24.45 14.71 -9.54
C VAL A 353 -23.84 13.59 -10.36
N ARG A 354 -23.11 12.67 -9.70
CA ARG A 354 -22.56 11.48 -10.37
C ARG A 354 -23.66 10.61 -10.98
N ALA A 355 -24.75 10.39 -10.22
CA ALA A 355 -25.87 9.59 -10.68
C ALA A 355 -26.67 10.23 -11.85
N ALA A 356 -26.61 11.56 -11.97
CA ALA A 356 -27.36 12.29 -13.01
C ALA A 356 -26.57 12.49 -14.31
N CYS A 357 -25.24 12.36 -14.29
CA CYS A 357 -24.38 12.65 -15.45
C CYS A 357 -23.73 11.38 -16.03
N THR A 358 -23.34 11.42 -17.29
CA THR A 358 -22.60 10.33 -17.92
C THR A 358 -21.16 10.27 -17.34
N PRO A 359 -20.62 9.08 -17.03
CA PRO A 359 -19.27 8.92 -16.47
C PRO A 359 -18.19 9.55 -17.34
N GLU A 360 -18.29 9.40 -18.66
CA GLU A 360 -17.30 9.91 -19.63
C GLU A 360 -17.25 11.45 -19.62
N SER A 361 -18.41 12.10 -19.45
CA SER A 361 -18.46 13.57 -19.40
C SER A 361 -17.93 14.12 -18.07
N LEU A 362 -18.14 13.39 -16.97
CA LEU A 362 -17.55 13.71 -15.67
C LEU A 362 -16.04 13.52 -15.68
N ASP A 363 -15.54 12.44 -16.30
CA ASP A 363 -14.09 12.18 -16.45
C ASP A 363 -13.43 13.32 -17.25
N ALA A 364 -14.01 13.71 -18.39
CA ALA A 364 -13.52 14.83 -19.20
C ALA A 364 -13.53 16.15 -18.42
N PHE A 365 -14.58 16.41 -17.65
CA PHE A 365 -14.70 17.59 -16.80
C PHE A 365 -13.63 17.61 -15.70
N ALA A 366 -13.47 16.51 -14.95
CA ALA A 366 -12.48 16.38 -13.89
C ALA A 366 -11.05 16.58 -14.45
N LEU A 367 -10.76 15.97 -15.59
CA LEU A 367 -9.48 16.10 -16.26
C LEU A 367 -9.18 17.55 -16.64
N ALA A 368 -10.17 18.29 -17.16
CA ALA A 368 -10.00 19.69 -17.52
C ALA A 368 -9.78 20.60 -16.29
N VAL A 369 -10.44 20.35 -15.18
CA VAL A 369 -10.20 21.05 -13.90
C VAL A 369 -8.75 20.81 -13.44
N PHE A 370 -8.30 19.58 -13.48
CA PHE A 370 -6.93 19.19 -13.11
C PHE A 370 -5.89 19.84 -14.03
N GLN A 371 -6.09 19.80 -15.34
CA GLN A 371 -5.18 20.40 -16.32
C GLN A 371 -5.12 21.93 -16.17
N SER A 372 -6.23 22.59 -15.86
CA SER A 372 -6.26 24.03 -15.57
C SER A 372 -5.39 24.39 -14.36
N TRP A 373 -5.41 23.57 -13.32
CA TRP A 373 -4.55 23.74 -12.15
C TRP A 373 -3.07 23.52 -12.47
N LEU A 374 -2.75 22.50 -13.27
CA LEU A 374 -1.38 22.25 -13.74
C LEU A 374 -0.85 23.42 -14.55
N ALA A 375 -1.64 23.95 -15.49
CA ALA A 375 -1.30 25.11 -16.30
C ALA A 375 -1.06 26.38 -15.48
N ALA A 376 -1.72 26.51 -14.33
CA ALA A 376 -1.55 27.60 -13.37
C ALA A 376 -0.36 27.40 -12.41
N GLY A 377 0.54 26.46 -12.68
CA GLY A 377 1.72 26.18 -11.86
C GLY A 377 1.48 25.27 -10.66
N ALA A 378 0.34 24.61 -10.58
CA ALA A 378 0.02 23.59 -9.59
C ALA A 378 0.24 24.05 -8.12
N ASN A 379 -0.26 25.21 -7.76
CA ASN A 379 -0.10 25.77 -6.40
C ASN A 379 -0.83 24.91 -5.34
N VAL A 380 -0.36 24.97 -4.08
CA VAL A 380 -0.88 24.16 -2.96
C VAL A 380 -2.36 24.46 -2.66
N ALA A 381 -2.76 25.73 -2.73
CA ALA A 381 -4.15 26.13 -2.46
C ALA A 381 -5.16 25.55 -3.47
N GLY A 382 -4.70 25.27 -4.70
CA GLY A 382 -5.51 24.66 -5.76
C GLY A 382 -5.47 23.12 -5.80
N GLU A 383 -4.81 22.44 -4.88
CA GLU A 383 -4.63 20.98 -4.89
C GLU A 383 -5.97 20.19 -4.86
N TRP A 384 -7.06 20.83 -4.47
CA TRP A 384 -8.39 20.25 -4.56
C TRP A 384 -8.75 19.85 -6.02
N ALA A 385 -8.21 20.54 -7.03
CA ALA A 385 -8.39 20.17 -8.43
C ALA A 385 -7.84 18.77 -8.76
N MET A 386 -6.72 18.38 -8.14
CA MET A 386 -6.23 16.99 -8.25
C MET A 386 -7.15 16.02 -7.53
N ARG A 387 -7.66 16.38 -6.34
CA ARG A 387 -8.59 15.54 -5.58
C ARG A 387 -9.93 15.32 -6.27
N THR A 388 -10.34 16.25 -7.14
CA THR A 388 -11.53 16.10 -7.99
C THR A 388 -11.49 14.82 -8.82
N LEU A 389 -10.30 14.39 -9.26
CA LEU A 389 -10.12 13.14 -10.01
C LEU A 389 -10.60 11.91 -9.23
N ALA A 390 -10.35 11.85 -7.91
CA ALA A 390 -10.84 10.76 -7.08
C ALA A 390 -12.36 10.80 -6.82
N LEU A 391 -12.97 11.98 -6.93
CA LEU A 391 -14.41 12.16 -6.67
C LEU A 391 -15.29 11.80 -7.87
N ILE A 392 -14.84 12.16 -9.07
CA ILE A 392 -15.66 12.06 -10.29
C ILE A 392 -14.87 11.65 -11.55
N GLY A 393 -13.56 11.39 -11.43
CA GLY A 393 -12.71 10.99 -12.55
C GLY A 393 -12.87 9.52 -12.91
N GLY A 394 -12.41 9.19 -14.10
CA GLY A 394 -12.36 7.83 -14.65
C GLY A 394 -11.00 7.50 -15.25
N ASP A 395 -11.01 6.69 -16.31
CA ASP A 395 -9.79 6.13 -16.89
C ASP A 395 -8.90 7.17 -17.59
N ALA A 396 -9.47 8.22 -18.21
CA ALA A 396 -8.66 9.28 -18.80
C ALA A 396 -7.93 10.08 -17.72
N CYS A 397 -8.60 10.36 -16.59
CA CYS A 397 -7.99 10.97 -15.42
C CYS A 397 -6.87 10.09 -14.85
N ALA A 398 -7.09 8.78 -14.71
CA ALA A 398 -6.08 7.84 -14.20
C ALA A 398 -4.82 7.82 -15.07
N ARG A 399 -4.97 7.78 -16.40
CA ARG A 399 -3.83 7.81 -17.33
C ARG A 399 -3.05 9.12 -17.27
N ASP A 400 -3.74 10.24 -17.22
CA ASP A 400 -3.09 11.56 -17.17
C ASP A 400 -2.37 11.79 -15.84
N LEU A 401 -3.02 11.47 -14.72
CA LEU A 401 -2.44 11.58 -13.39
C LEU A 401 -1.19 10.69 -13.25
N THR A 402 -1.20 9.48 -13.80
CA THR A 402 -0.04 8.58 -13.79
C THR A 402 1.17 9.18 -14.50
N ARG A 403 0.96 9.87 -15.63
CA ARG A 403 2.02 10.60 -16.32
C ARG A 403 2.59 11.72 -15.44
N GLN A 404 1.71 12.45 -14.76
CA GLN A 404 2.12 13.55 -13.87
C GLN A 404 2.87 13.03 -12.63
N ILE A 405 2.45 11.91 -12.03
CA ILE A 405 3.17 11.28 -10.91
C ILE A 405 4.61 10.95 -11.30
N ARG A 406 4.83 10.39 -12.49
CA ARG A 406 6.17 10.11 -13.01
C ARG A 406 6.99 11.39 -13.22
N ALA A 407 6.38 12.42 -13.80
CA ALA A 407 7.03 13.72 -14.02
C ALA A 407 7.39 14.39 -12.68
N TRP A 408 6.51 14.37 -11.68
CA TRP A 408 6.79 14.89 -10.34
C TRP A 408 7.90 14.10 -9.64
N GLY A 409 7.93 12.78 -9.82
CA GLY A 409 9.04 11.97 -9.32
C GLY A 409 10.37 12.41 -9.88
N GLN A 410 10.48 12.57 -11.21
CA GLN A 410 11.69 13.04 -11.88
C GLN A 410 12.10 14.46 -11.45
N ALA A 411 11.12 15.33 -11.18
CA ALA A 411 11.34 16.70 -10.69
C ALA A 411 11.62 16.78 -9.17
N GLY A 412 11.71 15.65 -8.45
CA GLY A 412 11.95 15.63 -7.00
C GLY A 412 10.74 16.03 -6.14
N LEU A 413 9.57 16.22 -6.73
CA LEU A 413 8.33 16.61 -6.04
C LEU A 413 7.64 15.41 -5.36
N LYS A 414 8.36 14.68 -4.53
CA LYS A 414 7.92 13.44 -3.88
C LYS A 414 6.59 13.55 -3.11
N PRO A 415 6.35 14.60 -2.28
CA PRO A 415 5.07 14.73 -1.58
C PRO A 415 3.87 14.81 -2.51
N ARG A 416 4.03 15.52 -3.65
CA ARG A 416 2.97 15.62 -4.65
C ARG A 416 2.77 14.29 -5.39
N GLY A 417 3.83 13.57 -5.67
CA GLY A 417 3.76 12.21 -6.22
C GLY A 417 2.98 11.26 -5.31
N LYS A 418 3.24 11.26 -4.00
CA LYS A 418 2.47 10.47 -3.01
C LYS A 418 0.99 10.88 -2.96
N ALA A 419 0.70 12.20 -2.96
CA ALA A 419 -0.67 12.68 -3.01
C ALA A 419 -1.39 12.26 -4.30
N GLY A 420 -0.70 12.25 -5.43
CA GLY A 420 -1.21 11.75 -6.70
C GLY A 420 -1.53 10.25 -6.66
N ILE A 421 -0.69 9.44 -6.02
CA ILE A 421 -0.93 8.00 -5.81
C ILE A 421 -2.20 7.76 -5.00
N ALA A 422 -2.40 8.51 -3.90
CA ALA A 422 -3.63 8.41 -3.11
C ALA A 422 -4.89 8.81 -3.91
N VAL A 423 -4.79 9.82 -4.78
CA VAL A 423 -5.88 10.21 -5.67
C VAL A 423 -6.14 9.14 -6.74
N LEU A 424 -5.07 8.53 -7.30
CA LEU A 424 -5.19 7.44 -8.26
C LEU A 424 -5.90 6.22 -7.66
N ALA A 425 -5.56 5.86 -6.42
CA ALA A 425 -6.27 4.85 -5.65
C ALA A 425 -7.75 5.20 -5.45
N GLY A 426 -8.05 6.47 -5.14
CA GLY A 426 -9.41 6.96 -4.95
C GLY A 426 -10.27 6.96 -6.22
N ILE A 427 -9.69 7.04 -7.42
CA ILE A 427 -10.42 6.81 -8.69
C ILE A 427 -10.97 5.38 -8.72
N GLY A 428 -10.17 4.40 -8.31
CA GLY A 428 -10.59 3.02 -8.06
C GLY A 428 -11.06 2.23 -9.29
N SER A 429 -10.91 2.77 -10.51
CA SER A 429 -11.18 2.01 -11.74
C SER A 429 -10.08 0.98 -11.99
N ASP A 430 -10.37 -0.05 -12.76
CA ASP A 430 -9.39 -1.07 -13.11
C ASP A 430 -8.15 -0.47 -13.78
N ALA A 431 -8.34 0.53 -14.66
CA ALA A 431 -7.25 1.27 -15.26
C ALA A 431 -6.42 2.04 -14.23
N ALA A 432 -7.04 2.62 -13.19
CA ALA A 432 -6.34 3.29 -12.11
C ALA A 432 -5.50 2.31 -11.29
N LEU A 433 -6.05 1.15 -10.95
CA LEU A 433 -5.37 0.11 -10.19
C LEU A 433 -4.22 -0.54 -10.99
N MET A 434 -4.41 -0.78 -12.30
CA MET A 434 -3.32 -1.21 -13.19
C MET A 434 -2.17 -0.19 -13.24
N ASN A 435 -2.50 1.09 -13.30
CA ASN A 435 -1.50 2.15 -13.26
C ASN A 435 -0.76 2.22 -11.92
N LEU A 436 -1.45 1.97 -10.80
CA LEU A 436 -0.82 1.84 -9.48
C LEU A 436 0.15 0.66 -9.46
N SER A 437 -0.24 -0.52 -9.97
CA SER A 437 0.63 -1.69 -10.08
C SER A 437 1.90 -1.38 -10.88
N ALA A 438 1.75 -0.70 -12.01
CA ALA A 438 2.89 -0.27 -12.82
C ALA A 438 3.80 0.75 -12.10
N LEU A 439 3.25 1.61 -11.26
CA LEU A 439 4.03 2.53 -10.42
C LEU A 439 4.75 1.79 -9.29
N ALA A 440 4.11 0.81 -8.66
CA ALA A 440 4.67 -0.01 -7.59
C ALA A 440 5.88 -0.83 -8.05
N GLU A 441 5.92 -1.21 -9.33
CA GLU A 441 6.99 -2.03 -9.88
C GLU A 441 8.11 -1.21 -10.54
N LYS A 442 7.74 -0.23 -11.37
CA LYS A 442 8.68 0.43 -12.31
C LYS A 442 9.02 1.87 -11.95
N ASN A 443 8.53 2.44 -10.84
CA ASN A 443 8.89 3.82 -10.51
C ASN A 443 10.35 3.88 -10.02
N PRO A 444 11.20 4.80 -10.51
CA PRO A 444 12.60 4.90 -10.10
C PRO A 444 12.76 5.30 -8.63
N LEU A 445 11.78 5.99 -8.04
CA LEU A 445 11.82 6.43 -6.65
C LEU A 445 11.18 5.40 -5.72
N LEU A 446 11.97 4.87 -4.79
CA LEU A 446 11.54 3.88 -3.80
C LEU A 446 10.28 4.32 -3.04
N GLN A 447 10.27 5.55 -2.52
CA GLN A 447 9.15 6.10 -1.75
C GLN A 447 7.83 6.19 -2.52
N LEU A 448 7.85 6.33 -3.85
CA LEU A 448 6.64 6.29 -4.67
C LEU A 448 6.23 4.85 -4.99
N ARG A 449 7.20 3.93 -5.11
CA ARG A 449 6.88 2.49 -5.22
C ARG A 449 6.18 1.97 -3.98
N GLU A 450 6.71 2.32 -2.81
CA GLU A 450 6.12 1.94 -1.52
C GLU A 450 4.70 2.50 -1.39
N ALA A 451 4.52 3.80 -1.58
CA ALA A 451 3.20 4.41 -1.53
C ALA A 451 2.20 3.79 -2.52
N ALA A 452 2.65 3.34 -3.69
CA ALA A 452 1.80 2.65 -4.65
C ALA A 452 1.46 1.21 -4.20
N ARG A 453 2.39 0.50 -3.55
CA ARG A 453 2.13 -0.82 -2.97
C ARG A 453 1.14 -0.75 -1.82
N ASP A 454 1.32 0.20 -0.92
CA ASP A 454 0.40 0.43 0.20
C ASP A 454 -1.01 0.72 -0.34
N ALA A 455 -1.14 1.60 -1.33
CA ALA A 455 -2.41 1.94 -1.96
C ALA A 455 -3.08 0.74 -2.67
N ILE A 456 -2.30 -0.19 -3.24
CA ILE A 456 -2.82 -1.43 -3.83
C ILE A 456 -3.28 -2.40 -2.74
N ALA A 457 -2.51 -2.52 -1.64
CA ALA A 457 -2.88 -3.36 -0.51
C ALA A 457 -4.21 -2.90 0.10
N ASP A 458 -4.36 -1.59 0.36
CA ASP A 458 -5.61 -0.99 0.86
C ASP A 458 -6.79 -1.24 -0.11
N ALA A 459 -6.55 -1.13 -1.43
CA ALA A 459 -7.56 -1.38 -2.44
C ALA A 459 -7.95 -2.87 -2.53
N ALA A 460 -7.01 -3.77 -2.30
CA ALA A 460 -7.24 -5.21 -2.23
C ALA A 460 -8.05 -5.58 -0.99
N GLU A 461 -7.64 -5.09 0.19
CA GLU A 461 -8.36 -5.31 1.45
C GLU A 461 -9.82 -4.84 1.37
N THR A 462 -10.05 -3.64 0.80
CA THR A 462 -11.40 -3.12 0.58
C THR A 462 -12.27 -4.04 -0.28
N ARG A 463 -11.65 -4.87 -1.13
CA ARG A 463 -12.33 -5.84 -2.00
C ARG A 463 -12.32 -7.27 -1.44
N GLY A 464 -11.77 -7.48 -0.25
CA GLY A 464 -11.59 -8.80 0.36
C GLY A 464 -10.59 -9.68 -0.39
N LEU A 465 -9.59 -9.08 -1.04
CA LEU A 465 -8.55 -9.74 -1.82
C LEU A 465 -7.16 -9.41 -1.23
N ASP A 466 -6.19 -10.26 -1.49
CA ASP A 466 -4.80 -9.87 -1.32
C ASP A 466 -4.27 -9.06 -2.53
N ALA A 467 -3.10 -8.44 -2.38
CA ALA A 467 -2.52 -7.60 -3.44
C ALA A 467 -2.16 -8.40 -4.71
N VAL A 468 -1.85 -9.68 -4.57
CA VAL A 468 -1.50 -10.56 -5.70
C VAL A 468 -2.77 -11.00 -6.42
N GLU A 469 -3.82 -11.35 -5.68
CA GLU A 469 -5.14 -11.68 -6.25
C GLU A 469 -5.75 -10.49 -7.00
N LEU A 470 -5.63 -9.29 -6.42
CA LEU A 470 -6.05 -8.06 -7.11
C LEU A 470 -5.26 -7.86 -8.40
N ALA A 471 -3.93 -8.06 -8.36
CA ALA A 471 -3.09 -7.89 -9.54
C ALA A 471 -3.39 -8.90 -10.65
N ASP A 472 -3.81 -10.15 -10.33
CA ASP A 472 -4.25 -11.14 -11.32
C ASP A 472 -5.49 -10.66 -12.08
N ARG A 473 -6.45 -10.10 -11.36
CA ARG A 473 -7.71 -9.58 -11.92
C ARG A 473 -7.53 -8.31 -12.76
N LEU A 474 -6.43 -7.59 -12.54
CA LEU A 474 -6.12 -6.32 -13.20
C LEU A 474 -5.11 -6.44 -14.36
N SER A 475 -4.96 -7.63 -14.93
CA SER A 475 -4.09 -7.81 -16.08
C SER A 475 -4.63 -7.04 -17.29
N PRO A 476 -3.79 -6.29 -18.05
CA PRO A 476 -4.28 -5.49 -19.17
C PRO A 476 -4.68 -6.37 -20.36
N ASP A 477 -5.87 -6.14 -20.90
CA ASP A 477 -6.34 -6.79 -22.12
C ASP A 477 -5.79 -6.14 -23.41
N LEU A 478 -5.18 -4.97 -23.31
CA LEU A 478 -4.62 -4.16 -24.40
C LEU A 478 -5.67 -3.78 -25.49
N GLY A 479 -6.95 -3.82 -25.17
CA GLY A 479 -8.04 -3.60 -26.10
C GLY A 479 -8.31 -4.79 -27.02
N LEU A 480 -7.74 -5.96 -26.71
CA LEU A 480 -8.02 -7.21 -27.41
C LEU A 480 -9.39 -7.73 -27.02
N ASP A 481 -10.11 -8.33 -27.96
CA ASP A 481 -11.37 -9.01 -27.70
C ASP A 481 -11.16 -10.40 -27.04
N ALA A 482 -12.25 -11.07 -26.68
CA ALA A 482 -12.22 -12.38 -26.03
C ALA A 482 -11.50 -13.48 -26.87
N ARG A 483 -11.26 -13.23 -28.16
CA ARG A 483 -10.50 -14.11 -29.06
C ARG A 483 -9.01 -13.70 -29.18
N GLY A 484 -8.57 -12.71 -28.42
CA GLY A 484 -7.21 -12.19 -28.44
C GLY A 484 -6.89 -11.34 -29.68
N GLY A 485 -7.91 -10.74 -30.31
CA GLY A 485 -7.73 -9.90 -31.45
C GLY A 485 -8.21 -8.46 -31.26
N LEU A 486 -7.75 -7.54 -32.11
CA LEU A 486 -8.15 -6.13 -32.15
C LEU A 486 -8.46 -5.72 -33.59
N ASP A 487 -9.60 -5.09 -33.82
CA ASP A 487 -9.97 -4.56 -35.10
C ASP A 487 -9.53 -3.11 -35.25
N LEU A 488 -8.75 -2.82 -36.31
CA LEU A 488 -8.36 -1.48 -36.71
C LEU A 488 -9.14 -1.06 -37.94
N SER A 489 -9.77 0.10 -37.88
CA SER A 489 -10.56 0.64 -38.99
C SER A 489 -9.94 1.91 -39.54
N PHE A 490 -9.92 2.00 -40.87
CA PHE A 490 -9.63 3.22 -41.64
C PHE A 490 -10.93 3.79 -42.26
N GLY A 491 -12.08 3.33 -41.81
CA GLY A 491 -13.39 3.64 -42.43
C GLY A 491 -13.76 2.62 -43.50
N THR A 492 -13.18 2.75 -44.68
CA THR A 492 -13.42 1.83 -45.81
C THR A 492 -12.60 0.55 -45.74
N ARG A 493 -11.45 0.57 -45.06
CA ARG A 493 -10.57 -0.59 -44.89
C ARG A 493 -10.52 -1.03 -43.43
N HIS A 494 -10.55 -2.32 -43.24
CA HIS A 494 -10.47 -2.94 -41.91
C HIS A 494 -9.28 -3.89 -41.82
N PHE A 495 -8.67 -3.96 -40.65
CA PHE A 495 -7.52 -4.81 -40.38
C PHE A 495 -7.74 -5.53 -39.06
N ARG A 496 -7.42 -6.81 -39.01
CA ARG A 496 -7.43 -7.63 -37.81
C ARG A 496 -6.01 -7.76 -37.26
N VAL A 497 -5.83 -7.37 -36.02
CA VAL A 497 -4.59 -7.58 -35.25
C VAL A 497 -4.79 -8.77 -34.32
N GLY A 498 -3.75 -9.58 -34.14
CA GLY A 498 -3.65 -10.59 -33.12
C GLY A 498 -2.22 -10.64 -32.55
N LEU A 499 -2.02 -11.47 -31.56
CA LEU A 499 -0.69 -11.75 -31.00
C LEU A 499 -0.25 -13.15 -31.38
N ASP A 500 1.03 -13.34 -31.66
CA ASP A 500 1.62 -14.67 -31.77
C ASP A 500 1.96 -15.22 -30.36
N GLU A 501 2.45 -16.45 -30.32
CA GLU A 501 2.87 -17.12 -29.07
C GLU A 501 4.00 -16.37 -28.32
N THR A 502 4.74 -15.51 -28.99
CA THR A 502 5.76 -14.64 -28.37
C THR A 502 5.23 -13.25 -28.00
N LEU A 503 3.91 -13.06 -28.06
CA LEU A 503 3.20 -11.79 -27.81
C LEU A 503 3.58 -10.67 -28.79
N ARG A 504 4.07 -11.03 -29.99
CA ARG A 504 4.33 -10.06 -31.04
C ARG A 504 3.07 -9.84 -31.87
N PRO A 505 2.65 -8.60 -32.07
CA PRO A 505 1.46 -8.32 -32.85
C PRO A 505 1.68 -8.65 -34.34
N TRP A 506 0.70 -9.31 -34.92
CA TRP A 506 0.58 -9.53 -36.36
C TRP A 506 -0.68 -8.84 -36.89
N LEU A 507 -0.70 -8.56 -38.21
CA LEU A 507 -1.76 -7.83 -38.87
C LEU A 507 -2.26 -8.61 -40.09
N ARG A 508 -3.59 -8.66 -40.26
CA ARG A 508 -4.24 -9.20 -41.49
C ARG A 508 -5.21 -8.17 -42.06
N ASN A 509 -5.33 -8.17 -43.40
CA ASN A 509 -6.38 -7.41 -44.06
C ASN A 509 -7.74 -8.15 -44.04
N ALA A 510 -8.78 -7.56 -44.60
CA ALA A 510 -10.12 -8.15 -44.72
C ALA A 510 -10.17 -9.50 -45.46
N ASP A 511 -9.22 -9.72 -46.41
CA ASP A 511 -9.07 -10.98 -47.16
C ASP A 511 -8.30 -12.06 -46.37
N GLY A 512 -7.92 -11.78 -45.10
CA GLY A 512 -7.15 -12.69 -44.25
C GLY A 512 -5.63 -12.74 -44.54
N GLN A 513 -5.16 -11.94 -45.50
CA GLN A 513 -3.74 -11.93 -45.86
C GLN A 513 -2.90 -11.21 -44.79
N ARG A 514 -1.82 -11.84 -44.35
CA ARG A 514 -0.87 -11.25 -43.38
C ARG A 514 -0.12 -10.08 -44.00
N LEU A 515 -0.09 -8.96 -43.30
CA LEU A 515 0.63 -7.75 -43.70
C LEU A 515 1.86 -7.55 -42.82
N PRO A 516 2.99 -7.08 -43.37
CA PRO A 516 4.20 -6.84 -42.58
C PRO A 516 4.12 -5.60 -41.69
N ALA A 517 3.24 -4.66 -42.07
CA ALA A 517 3.03 -3.42 -41.31
C ALA A 517 1.65 -2.83 -41.63
N LEU A 518 1.16 -1.91 -40.81
CA LEU A 518 -0.07 -1.18 -41.02
C LEU A 518 0.13 -0.27 -42.24
N PRO A 519 -0.71 -0.39 -43.32
CA PRO A 519 -0.60 0.42 -44.52
C PRO A 519 -0.79 1.93 -44.23
N ARG A 520 -0.27 2.76 -45.10
CA ARG A 520 -0.55 4.20 -45.00
C ARG A 520 -1.99 4.49 -45.39
N ALA A 521 -2.56 5.52 -44.76
CA ALA A 521 -3.88 6.02 -45.15
C ALA A 521 -3.90 6.52 -46.61
N THR A 522 -4.98 6.26 -47.32
CA THR A 522 -5.27 6.70 -48.66
C THR A 522 -6.31 7.82 -48.64
N LYS A 523 -6.54 8.43 -49.81
CA LYS A 523 -7.56 9.50 -49.92
C LYS A 523 -9.02 9.02 -49.67
N THR A 524 -9.26 7.74 -49.76
CA THR A 524 -10.58 7.12 -49.54
C THR A 524 -10.83 6.73 -48.08
N ASP A 525 -9.82 6.81 -47.20
CA ASP A 525 -9.91 6.46 -45.80
C ASP A 525 -10.34 7.66 -44.97
N ASP A 526 -10.95 7.39 -43.82
CA ASP A 526 -11.20 8.41 -42.79
C ASP A 526 -9.89 8.80 -42.12
N PRO A 527 -9.48 10.07 -42.15
CA PRO A 527 -8.17 10.50 -41.60
C PRO A 527 -8.07 10.33 -40.07
N GLU A 528 -9.19 10.53 -39.33
CA GLU A 528 -9.18 10.41 -37.88
C GLU A 528 -9.15 8.95 -37.45
N LEU A 529 -9.92 8.07 -38.08
CA LEU A 529 -9.87 6.63 -37.84
C LEU A 529 -8.51 6.04 -38.19
N ALA A 530 -7.94 6.44 -39.32
CA ALA A 530 -6.61 5.97 -39.71
C ALA A 530 -5.51 6.43 -38.73
N LYS A 531 -5.60 7.66 -38.21
CA LYS A 531 -4.67 8.19 -37.19
C LYS A 531 -4.81 7.46 -35.88
N GLN A 532 -6.04 7.15 -35.44
CA GLN A 532 -6.32 6.37 -34.24
C GLN A 532 -5.76 4.95 -34.37
N ALA A 533 -6.04 4.27 -35.47
CA ALA A 533 -5.55 2.94 -35.75
C ALA A 533 -4.00 2.88 -35.78
N ALA A 534 -3.35 3.87 -36.39
CA ALA A 534 -1.89 3.97 -36.40
C ALA A 534 -1.30 4.14 -35.01
N LYS A 535 -1.95 4.95 -34.16
CA LYS A 535 -1.55 5.13 -32.76
C LYS A 535 -1.70 3.85 -31.93
N LEU A 536 -2.83 3.15 -32.08
CA LEU A 536 -3.08 1.85 -31.42
C LEU A 536 -2.04 0.81 -31.85
N TRP A 537 -1.81 0.66 -33.16
CA TRP A 537 -0.81 -0.27 -33.70
C TRP A 537 0.60 0.01 -33.18
N ALA A 538 1.03 1.28 -33.17
CA ALA A 538 2.36 1.68 -32.69
C ALA A 538 2.53 1.43 -31.18
N GLY A 539 1.46 1.61 -30.38
CA GLY A 539 1.49 1.34 -28.94
C GLY A 539 1.50 -0.14 -28.62
N LEU A 540 0.68 -0.94 -29.31
CA LEU A 540 0.39 -2.33 -28.97
C LEU A 540 1.65 -3.21 -28.85
N LYS A 541 2.64 -3.04 -29.73
CA LYS A 541 3.88 -3.82 -29.69
C LYS A 541 4.63 -3.67 -28.37
N LYS A 542 4.80 -2.43 -27.94
CA LYS A 542 5.50 -2.12 -26.69
C LYS A 542 4.67 -2.54 -25.48
N ASP A 543 3.38 -2.26 -25.52
CA ASP A 543 2.48 -2.56 -24.41
C ASP A 543 2.33 -4.08 -24.22
N ALA A 544 2.25 -4.86 -25.30
CA ALA A 544 2.23 -6.33 -25.23
C ALA A 544 3.55 -6.91 -24.73
N GLU A 545 4.69 -6.38 -25.15
CA GLU A 545 6.01 -6.80 -24.67
C GLU A 545 6.20 -6.48 -23.17
N ASP A 546 5.77 -5.29 -22.74
CA ASP A 546 5.88 -4.88 -21.35
C ASP A 546 4.93 -5.68 -20.44
N ALA A 547 3.67 -5.85 -20.85
CA ALA A 547 2.69 -6.66 -20.14
C ALA A 547 3.11 -8.15 -20.10
N GLY A 548 3.59 -8.67 -21.22
CA GLY A 548 4.07 -10.05 -21.33
C GLY A 548 5.22 -10.36 -20.38
N ARG A 549 6.24 -9.50 -20.34
CA ARG A 549 7.38 -9.65 -19.41
C ARG A 549 6.92 -9.68 -17.94
N LEU A 550 5.99 -8.81 -17.59
CA LEU A 550 5.43 -8.77 -16.25
C LEU A 550 4.68 -10.07 -15.92
N GLN A 551 3.80 -10.52 -16.82
CA GLN A 551 3.01 -11.73 -16.61
C GLN A 551 3.90 -12.99 -16.56
N ILE A 552 4.95 -13.07 -17.38
CA ILE A 552 5.95 -14.16 -17.33
C ILE A 552 6.62 -14.20 -15.96
N SER A 553 7.08 -13.06 -15.43
CA SER A 553 7.69 -12.99 -14.09
C SER A 553 6.71 -13.40 -12.99
N ARG A 554 5.43 -13.04 -13.10
CA ARG A 554 4.39 -13.43 -12.13
C ARG A 554 4.08 -14.93 -12.18
N LEU A 555 3.97 -15.50 -13.38
CA LEU A 555 3.77 -16.95 -13.56
C LEU A 555 4.98 -17.75 -13.05
N GLU A 556 6.20 -17.27 -13.28
CA GLU A 556 7.40 -17.91 -12.73
C GLU A 556 7.42 -17.82 -11.18
N THR A 557 7.03 -16.68 -10.62
CA THR A 557 6.87 -16.54 -9.16
C THR A 557 5.77 -17.46 -8.63
N MET A 558 4.65 -17.60 -9.34
CA MET A 558 3.56 -18.53 -8.99
C MET A 558 4.06 -19.99 -8.92
N LEU A 559 4.85 -20.40 -9.90
CA LEU A 559 5.51 -21.73 -9.88
C LEU A 559 6.44 -21.87 -8.68
N ALA A 560 7.34 -20.91 -8.51
CA ALA A 560 8.37 -20.94 -7.50
C ALA A 560 7.82 -20.91 -6.06
N THR A 561 6.68 -20.27 -5.83
CA THR A 561 6.02 -20.19 -4.52
C THR A 561 4.97 -21.28 -4.31
N GLY A 562 4.72 -22.14 -5.30
CA GLY A 562 3.65 -23.13 -5.23
C GLY A 562 2.24 -22.51 -5.11
N ARG A 563 2.06 -21.25 -5.52
CA ARG A 563 0.79 -20.54 -5.39
C ARG A 563 -0.30 -21.17 -6.23
N ARG A 564 -1.49 -21.33 -5.65
CA ARG A 564 -2.67 -21.93 -6.26
C ARG A 564 -3.87 -20.99 -6.18
N ILE A 565 -4.69 -20.98 -7.23
CA ILE A 565 -5.82 -20.07 -7.41
C ILE A 565 -7.11 -20.87 -7.65
N GLY A 566 -8.25 -20.28 -7.29
CA GLY A 566 -9.54 -20.89 -7.55
C GLY A 566 -9.93 -20.85 -9.03
N PRO A 567 -10.92 -21.68 -9.44
CA PRO A 567 -11.46 -21.67 -10.80
C PRO A 567 -12.03 -20.32 -11.21
N ASP A 568 -12.63 -19.59 -10.27
CA ASP A 568 -13.17 -18.24 -10.42
C ASP A 568 -12.14 -17.19 -10.82
N VAL A 569 -10.86 -17.45 -10.55
CA VAL A 569 -9.72 -16.63 -10.98
C VAL A 569 -9.05 -17.23 -12.21
N PHE A 570 -8.85 -18.56 -12.23
CA PHE A 570 -8.13 -19.22 -13.31
C PHE A 570 -8.82 -19.05 -14.66
N GLN A 571 -10.11 -19.35 -14.73
CA GLN A 571 -10.85 -19.34 -15.98
C GLN A 571 -10.92 -17.93 -16.62
N PRO A 572 -11.38 -16.87 -15.94
CA PRO A 572 -11.51 -15.56 -16.57
C PRO A 572 -10.18 -14.80 -16.75
N PHE A 573 -9.23 -14.96 -15.83
CA PHE A 573 -8.03 -14.12 -15.79
C PHE A 573 -6.74 -14.81 -16.31
N PHE A 574 -6.77 -16.14 -16.54
CA PHE A 574 -5.65 -16.88 -17.14
C PHE A 574 -6.08 -17.57 -18.44
N ALA A 575 -6.98 -18.55 -18.38
CA ALA A 575 -7.39 -19.31 -19.54
C ALA A 575 -8.16 -18.48 -20.58
N GLY A 576 -9.14 -17.70 -20.15
CA GLY A 576 -9.98 -16.84 -21.01
C GLY A 576 -9.41 -15.44 -21.27
N HIS A 577 -8.36 -15.03 -20.58
CA HIS A 577 -7.83 -13.68 -20.72
C HIS A 577 -7.15 -13.45 -22.08
N PRO A 578 -7.50 -12.38 -22.83
CA PRO A 578 -7.07 -12.22 -24.22
C PRO A 578 -5.56 -12.16 -24.44
N LEU A 579 -4.79 -11.72 -23.44
CA LEU A 579 -3.32 -11.69 -23.48
C LEU A 579 -2.70 -12.90 -22.79
N ILE A 580 -3.13 -13.23 -21.55
CA ILE A 580 -2.47 -14.23 -20.71
C ILE A 580 -2.67 -15.64 -21.27
N ARG A 581 -3.78 -15.91 -21.96
CA ARG A 581 -4.04 -17.21 -22.60
C ARG A 581 -2.89 -17.71 -23.46
N HIS A 582 -2.18 -16.81 -24.17
CA HIS A 582 -1.02 -17.15 -24.98
C HIS A 582 0.18 -17.65 -24.14
N LEU A 583 0.29 -17.19 -22.90
CA LEU A 583 1.30 -17.70 -21.97
C LEU A 583 0.80 -18.96 -21.26
N ALA A 584 -0.46 -18.98 -20.84
CA ALA A 584 -1.09 -20.09 -20.14
C ALA A 584 -1.10 -21.38 -20.96
N GLY A 585 -1.37 -21.31 -22.28
CA GLY A 585 -1.35 -22.45 -23.20
C GLY A 585 0.04 -23.07 -23.44
N ARG A 586 1.11 -22.39 -22.99
CA ARG A 586 2.50 -22.85 -23.09
C ARG A 586 3.08 -23.35 -21.77
N LEU A 587 2.21 -23.64 -20.80
CA LEU A 587 2.56 -24.12 -19.47
C LEU A 587 1.72 -25.32 -19.12
N VAL A 588 2.25 -26.19 -18.26
CA VAL A 588 1.55 -27.32 -17.68
C VAL A 588 0.92 -26.85 -16.36
N TRP A 589 -0.39 -27.01 -16.28
CA TRP A 589 -1.21 -26.69 -15.10
C TRP A 589 -1.57 -27.97 -14.35
N GLY A 590 -1.82 -27.83 -13.06
CA GLY A 590 -2.28 -28.92 -12.20
C GLY A 590 -3.55 -28.56 -11.46
N LEU A 591 -4.45 -29.51 -11.34
CA LEU A 591 -5.60 -29.44 -10.44
C LEU A 591 -5.23 -30.07 -9.11
N TYR A 592 -5.27 -29.31 -8.05
CA TYR A 592 -4.91 -29.69 -6.69
C TYR A 592 -6.12 -29.68 -5.77
N GLU A 593 -6.03 -30.39 -4.65
CA GLU A 593 -7.11 -30.52 -3.71
C GLU A 593 -7.42 -29.20 -2.97
N ASP A 594 -6.36 -28.53 -2.49
CA ASP A 594 -6.46 -27.25 -1.79
C ASP A 594 -5.25 -26.35 -2.06
N ARG A 595 -5.31 -25.12 -1.50
CA ARG A 595 -4.22 -24.12 -1.62
C ARG A 595 -2.94 -24.50 -0.92
N LEU A 596 -3.00 -25.37 0.08
CA LEU A 596 -1.86 -25.79 0.92
C LEU A 596 -1.31 -27.17 0.53
N ALA A 597 -1.94 -27.86 -0.45
CA ALA A 597 -1.50 -29.18 -0.85
C ALA A 597 -0.03 -29.17 -1.29
N THR A 598 0.80 -29.92 -0.60
CA THR A 598 2.22 -30.12 -0.90
C THR A 598 2.48 -31.30 -1.84
N THR A 599 1.41 -32.05 -2.16
CA THR A 599 1.43 -33.25 -3.00
C THR A 599 1.30 -32.91 -4.49
N ALA A 600 1.57 -33.91 -5.35
CA ALA A 600 1.34 -33.85 -6.78
C ALA A 600 -0.13 -33.48 -7.12
N PRO A 601 -0.38 -32.85 -8.26
CA PRO A 601 -1.74 -32.55 -8.69
C PRO A 601 -2.52 -33.85 -8.95
N ARG A 602 -3.85 -33.81 -8.74
CA ARG A 602 -4.76 -34.89 -9.11
C ARG A 602 -4.76 -35.13 -10.62
N VAL A 603 -4.64 -34.04 -11.38
CA VAL A 603 -4.59 -34.03 -12.83
C VAL A 603 -3.61 -32.96 -13.28
N ALA A 604 -2.69 -33.31 -14.18
CA ALA A 604 -1.86 -32.33 -14.89
C ALA A 604 -2.41 -32.15 -16.30
N PHE A 605 -2.51 -30.89 -16.75
CA PHE A 605 -3.09 -30.56 -18.05
C PHE A 605 -2.43 -29.33 -18.68
N ARG A 606 -2.55 -29.20 -20.00
CA ARG A 606 -2.29 -27.96 -20.73
C ARG A 606 -3.57 -27.46 -21.40
N LEU A 607 -3.58 -26.20 -21.79
CA LEU A 607 -4.67 -25.59 -22.56
C LEU A 607 -4.29 -25.55 -24.05
N ALA A 608 -5.08 -26.16 -24.89
CA ALA A 608 -5.01 -26.02 -26.33
C ALA A 608 -5.50 -24.64 -26.80
N GLU A 609 -5.37 -24.29 -28.07
CA GLU A 609 -5.77 -22.99 -28.63
C GLU A 609 -7.27 -22.69 -28.46
N ASP A 610 -8.10 -23.72 -28.47
CA ASP A 610 -9.56 -23.65 -28.26
C ASP A 610 -9.96 -23.69 -26.78
N LEU A 611 -8.98 -23.69 -25.86
CA LEU A 611 -9.13 -23.82 -24.42
C LEU A 611 -9.51 -25.22 -23.93
N THR A 612 -9.47 -26.24 -24.78
CA THR A 612 -9.61 -27.62 -24.35
C THR A 612 -8.42 -28.02 -23.48
N ALA A 613 -8.69 -28.62 -22.33
CA ALA A 613 -7.65 -29.19 -21.49
C ALA A 613 -7.19 -30.55 -22.06
N THR A 614 -5.87 -30.76 -22.20
CA THR A 614 -5.32 -32.03 -22.68
C THR A 614 -4.26 -32.58 -21.69
N ASP A 615 -4.10 -33.91 -21.62
CA ASP A 615 -3.06 -34.57 -20.84
C ASP A 615 -1.71 -34.64 -21.58
N ALA A 616 -0.76 -35.41 -21.04
CA ALA A 616 0.59 -35.55 -21.61
C ALA A 616 0.63 -36.41 -22.89
N GLU A 617 -0.42 -37.16 -23.17
CA GLU A 617 -0.64 -37.98 -24.37
C GLU A 617 -1.50 -37.23 -25.41
N ASP A 618 -1.76 -35.93 -25.19
CA ASP A 618 -2.63 -35.06 -26.00
C ASP A 618 -4.11 -35.50 -26.06
N ALA A 619 -4.53 -36.33 -25.12
CA ALA A 619 -5.94 -36.71 -25.00
C ALA A 619 -6.75 -35.61 -24.32
N ALA A 620 -7.93 -35.31 -24.89
CA ALA A 620 -8.82 -34.31 -24.30
C ALA A 620 -9.35 -34.77 -22.94
N LEU A 621 -9.26 -33.89 -21.95
CA LEU A 621 -9.79 -34.11 -20.61
C LEU A 621 -11.18 -33.46 -20.48
N ASP A 622 -12.09 -34.17 -19.87
CA ASP A 622 -13.44 -33.64 -19.56
C ASP A 622 -13.35 -32.77 -18.28
N LEU A 623 -12.80 -31.57 -18.44
CA LEU A 623 -12.66 -30.58 -17.36
C LEU A 623 -13.46 -29.32 -17.68
N ASP A 624 -14.47 -29.01 -16.85
CA ASP A 624 -15.12 -27.70 -16.86
C ASP A 624 -14.25 -26.70 -16.09
N LEU A 625 -13.49 -25.87 -16.81
CA LEU A 625 -12.55 -24.88 -16.23
C LEU A 625 -13.24 -23.85 -15.33
N ALA A 626 -14.55 -23.65 -15.46
CA ALA A 626 -15.32 -22.71 -14.63
C ALA A 626 -15.84 -23.35 -13.33
N ALA A 627 -15.94 -24.69 -13.30
CA ALA A 627 -16.52 -25.44 -12.19
C ALA A 627 -15.58 -26.55 -11.66
N LEU A 628 -14.26 -26.33 -11.71
CA LEU A 628 -13.28 -27.29 -11.20
C LEU A 628 -13.48 -27.49 -9.68
N ASP A 629 -13.46 -28.75 -9.26
CA ASP A 629 -13.43 -29.12 -7.84
C ASP A 629 -11.99 -29.11 -7.35
N GLY A 630 -11.55 -28.02 -6.74
CA GLY A 630 -10.20 -27.82 -6.28
C GLY A 630 -9.60 -26.47 -6.71
N VAL A 631 -8.29 -26.40 -6.69
CA VAL A 631 -7.52 -25.20 -7.05
C VAL A 631 -6.50 -25.52 -8.14
N VAL A 632 -6.15 -24.51 -8.92
CA VAL A 632 -5.24 -24.64 -10.07
C VAL A 632 -3.92 -23.97 -9.76
N GLY A 633 -2.83 -24.62 -10.10
CA GLY A 633 -1.47 -24.09 -9.97
C GLY A 633 -0.56 -24.61 -11.09
N LEU A 634 0.61 -24.02 -11.23
CA LEU A 634 1.61 -24.51 -12.17
C LEU A 634 2.30 -25.77 -11.64
N VAL A 635 2.49 -26.75 -12.51
CA VAL A 635 3.13 -28.00 -12.13
C VAL A 635 4.64 -27.81 -12.06
N HIS A 636 5.22 -28.12 -10.91
CA HIS A 636 6.67 -28.16 -10.74
C HIS A 636 7.21 -29.57 -11.15
N PRO A 637 8.42 -29.69 -11.73
CA PRO A 637 8.96 -31.01 -12.11
C PRO A 637 8.99 -32.03 -10.95
N LEU A 638 9.17 -31.59 -9.72
CA LEU A 638 9.08 -32.44 -8.52
C LEU A 638 7.71 -33.06 -8.26
N HIS A 639 6.68 -32.57 -8.90
CA HIS A 639 5.32 -33.12 -8.83
C HIS A 639 5.06 -34.20 -9.88
N LEU A 640 5.99 -34.41 -10.81
CA LEU A 640 5.85 -35.37 -11.91
C LEU A 640 6.77 -36.58 -11.69
N THR A 641 6.31 -37.73 -12.14
CA THR A 641 7.23 -38.87 -12.29
C THR A 641 8.20 -38.62 -13.47
N PRO A 642 9.36 -39.29 -13.52
CA PRO A 642 10.26 -39.13 -14.67
C PRO A 642 9.60 -39.44 -16.01
N ASP A 643 8.73 -40.44 -16.08
CA ASP A 643 8.01 -40.83 -17.28
C ASP A 643 6.99 -39.73 -17.72
N THR A 644 6.24 -39.22 -16.78
CA THR A 644 5.27 -38.14 -17.05
C THR A 644 5.98 -36.83 -17.44
N LEU A 645 7.10 -36.51 -16.82
CA LEU A 645 7.93 -35.36 -17.21
C LEU A 645 8.49 -35.52 -18.63
N ALA A 646 8.95 -36.73 -19.00
CA ALA A 646 9.39 -37.03 -20.34
C ALA A 646 8.27 -36.96 -21.38
N ALA A 647 7.07 -37.44 -21.06
CA ALA A 647 5.89 -37.34 -21.92
C ALA A 647 5.51 -35.85 -22.20
N TRP A 648 5.40 -35.01 -21.15
CA TRP A 648 5.20 -33.58 -21.33
C TRP A 648 6.28 -32.90 -22.15
N THR A 649 7.54 -33.26 -21.94
CA THR A 649 8.67 -32.69 -22.69
C THR A 649 8.60 -33.07 -24.16
N ALA A 650 8.26 -34.34 -24.48
CA ALA A 650 8.05 -34.79 -25.84
C ALA A 650 6.88 -34.07 -26.54
N LEU A 651 5.74 -33.99 -25.86
CA LEU A 651 4.56 -33.27 -26.39
C LEU A 651 4.88 -31.82 -26.74
N PHE A 652 5.59 -31.11 -25.86
CA PHE A 652 5.97 -29.72 -26.11
C PHE A 652 6.97 -29.59 -27.26
N ALA A 653 7.87 -30.57 -27.42
CA ALA A 653 8.80 -30.61 -28.55
C ALA A 653 8.10 -30.91 -29.88
N ASP A 654 7.15 -31.84 -29.91
CA ASP A 654 6.38 -32.23 -31.09
C ASP A 654 5.54 -31.07 -31.64
N TYR A 655 4.97 -30.26 -30.75
CA TYR A 655 4.21 -29.06 -31.11
C TYR A 655 5.09 -27.79 -31.27
N GLU A 656 6.41 -27.88 -31.11
CA GLU A 656 7.34 -26.73 -31.10
C GLU A 656 6.95 -25.63 -30.09
N ILE A 657 6.38 -26.00 -28.94
CA ILE A 657 5.92 -25.07 -27.90
C ILE A 657 7.12 -24.61 -27.06
N ALA A 658 7.53 -23.35 -27.25
CA ALA A 658 8.55 -22.73 -26.40
C ALA A 658 7.92 -22.21 -25.11
N GLN A 659 8.31 -22.73 -23.96
CA GLN A 659 7.83 -22.25 -22.66
C GLN A 659 8.27 -20.81 -22.38
N PRO A 660 7.44 -19.96 -21.76
CA PRO A 660 7.78 -18.56 -21.46
C PRO A 660 8.93 -18.43 -20.43
N PHE A 661 9.14 -19.45 -19.62
CA PHE A 661 10.27 -19.64 -18.70
C PHE A 661 10.50 -21.16 -18.53
N PRO A 662 11.67 -21.61 -18.08
CA PRO A 662 11.95 -23.05 -17.88
C PRO A 662 11.02 -23.60 -16.79
N GLN A 663 9.89 -24.22 -17.18
CA GLN A 663 9.02 -24.94 -16.27
C GLN A 663 9.40 -26.42 -16.21
N LEU A 664 9.36 -27.14 -17.34
CA LEU A 664 9.68 -28.58 -17.39
C LEU A 664 11.18 -28.83 -17.25
N ALA A 665 12.00 -27.91 -17.74
CA ALA A 665 13.45 -27.95 -17.64
C ALA A 665 14.01 -27.20 -16.40
N ARG A 666 13.17 -26.98 -15.37
CA ARG A 666 13.60 -26.27 -14.16
C ARG A 666 14.58 -27.10 -13.36
N GLU A 667 15.69 -26.50 -12.98
CA GLU A 667 16.72 -27.16 -12.18
C GLU A 667 16.19 -27.47 -10.78
N ILE A 668 16.41 -28.69 -10.32
CA ILE A 668 15.97 -29.19 -9.02
C ILE A 668 17.18 -29.28 -8.08
N TYR A 669 17.03 -28.78 -6.89
CA TYR A 669 18.04 -28.81 -5.84
C TYR A 669 17.48 -29.45 -4.58
N ALA A 670 18.33 -30.09 -3.79
CA ALA A 670 17.97 -30.68 -2.52
C ALA A 670 19.01 -30.34 -1.44
N PHE A 671 18.53 -30.19 -0.22
CA PHE A 671 19.39 -30.14 0.95
C PHE A 671 20.00 -31.52 1.22
N THR A 672 21.25 -31.55 1.66
CA THR A 672 21.84 -32.77 2.19
C THR A 672 21.13 -33.18 3.50
N PRO A 673 21.23 -34.46 3.94
CA PRO A 673 20.60 -34.84 5.21
C PRO A 673 21.05 -34.02 6.43
N ALA A 674 22.31 -33.56 6.43
CA ALA A 674 22.82 -32.69 7.49
C ALA A 674 22.22 -31.29 7.44
N GLU A 675 22.09 -30.68 6.27
CA GLU A 675 21.45 -29.41 6.09
C GLU A 675 19.94 -29.47 6.36
N ALA A 676 19.28 -30.55 5.94
CA ALA A 676 17.84 -30.74 6.21
C ALA A 676 17.53 -30.76 7.72
N ALA A 677 18.47 -31.24 8.54
CA ALA A 677 18.35 -31.25 10.00
C ALA A 677 18.68 -29.90 10.67
N ALA A 678 19.05 -28.87 9.90
CA ALA A 678 19.46 -27.57 10.37
C ALA A 678 18.50 -26.47 9.89
N SER A 679 18.55 -25.30 10.52
CA SER A 679 17.88 -24.06 10.08
C SER A 679 18.83 -23.11 9.36
N ALA A 680 20.11 -23.47 9.21
CA ALA A 680 21.13 -22.70 8.51
C ALA A 680 22.07 -23.59 7.74
N THR A 681 22.58 -23.10 6.60
CA THR A 681 23.63 -23.76 5.81
C THR A 681 24.65 -22.72 5.35
N ASP A 682 25.93 -23.13 5.35
CA ASP A 682 27.08 -22.36 4.87
C ASP A 682 27.50 -22.76 3.43
N ARG A 683 26.69 -23.58 2.73
CA ARG A 683 26.96 -24.08 1.36
C ARG A 683 27.45 -22.98 0.40
N PHE A 684 27.00 -21.76 0.57
CA PHE A 684 27.28 -20.62 -0.31
C PHE A 684 28.33 -19.66 0.26
N ASP A 685 28.92 -19.97 1.43
CA ASP A 685 29.87 -19.07 2.09
C ASP A 685 31.08 -18.79 1.19
N GLY A 686 31.43 -17.50 1.08
CA GLY A 686 32.55 -17.03 0.25
C GLY A 686 32.27 -16.95 -1.26
N VAL A 687 31.11 -17.39 -1.75
CA VAL A 687 30.74 -17.25 -3.17
C VAL A 687 30.64 -15.76 -3.52
N ARG A 688 31.42 -15.32 -4.51
CA ARG A 688 31.46 -13.92 -4.94
C ARG A 688 30.45 -13.62 -6.01
N VAL A 689 29.59 -12.63 -5.78
CA VAL A 689 28.48 -12.26 -6.66
C VAL A 689 28.47 -10.75 -6.87
N ALA A 690 28.30 -10.30 -8.12
CA ALA A 690 28.14 -8.88 -8.41
C ALA A 690 26.86 -8.31 -7.78
N GLY A 691 26.94 -7.15 -7.12
CA GLY A 691 25.82 -6.53 -6.38
C GLY A 691 24.58 -6.30 -7.25
N ARG A 692 24.74 -6.02 -8.56
CA ARG A 692 23.62 -5.89 -9.51
C ARG A 692 22.77 -7.18 -9.61
N ARG A 693 23.36 -8.36 -9.46
CA ARG A 693 22.65 -9.66 -9.48
C ARG A 693 21.82 -9.84 -8.22
N LEU A 694 22.37 -9.49 -7.05
CA LEU A 694 21.64 -9.50 -5.79
C LEU A 694 20.41 -8.53 -5.84
N ARG A 695 20.59 -7.35 -6.43
CA ARG A 695 19.46 -6.44 -6.67
C ARG A 695 18.42 -7.00 -7.64
N GLY A 696 18.85 -7.82 -8.62
CA GLY A 696 17.99 -8.49 -9.58
C GLY A 696 17.10 -9.58 -8.98
N LEU A 697 17.43 -10.12 -7.80
CA LEU A 697 16.67 -11.19 -7.15
C LEU A 697 15.24 -10.81 -6.77
N ARG A 698 14.93 -9.53 -6.72
CA ARG A 698 13.56 -9.05 -6.53
C ARG A 698 12.56 -9.60 -7.56
N SER A 699 13.00 -9.78 -8.79
CA SER A 699 12.18 -10.39 -9.85
C SER A 699 11.92 -11.89 -9.64
N GLN A 700 12.61 -12.51 -8.70
CA GLN A 700 12.51 -13.93 -8.35
C GLN A 700 11.86 -14.18 -6.99
N GLY A 701 11.16 -13.16 -6.44
CA GLY A 701 10.46 -13.28 -5.15
C GLY A 701 11.31 -13.01 -3.90
N TRP A 702 12.57 -12.58 -4.06
CA TRP A 702 13.40 -12.15 -2.95
C TRP A 702 13.22 -10.63 -2.70
N SER A 703 13.13 -10.25 -1.47
CA SER A 703 13.06 -8.84 -1.05
C SER A 703 14.27 -8.46 -0.20
N SER A 704 14.60 -7.19 -0.16
CA SER A 704 15.58 -6.65 0.78
C SER A 704 14.88 -5.76 1.78
N ASP A 705 15.46 -5.56 2.96
CA ASP A 705 14.98 -4.53 3.87
C ASP A 705 14.98 -3.16 3.17
N THR A 706 13.78 -2.58 3.10
CA THR A 706 13.58 -1.27 2.45
C THR A 706 13.79 -0.12 3.42
N ALA A 707 13.80 -0.39 4.73
CA ALA A 707 14.00 0.60 5.78
C ALA A 707 15.49 0.97 5.97
N SER A 708 16.41 0.10 5.56
CA SER A 708 17.86 0.34 5.65
C SER A 708 18.42 0.90 4.34
N GLU A 709 19.20 1.97 4.41
CA GLU A 709 20.00 2.45 3.26
C GLU A 709 21.11 1.47 2.88
N HIS A 710 21.49 0.59 3.82
CA HIS A 710 22.55 -0.42 3.68
C HIS A 710 21.98 -1.81 3.89
N VAL A 711 21.96 -2.64 2.84
CA VAL A 711 21.35 -3.97 2.81
C VAL A 711 22.43 -5.04 2.83
N CYS A 712 22.42 -5.91 3.85
CA CYS A 712 23.35 -7.04 4.01
C CYS A 712 22.68 -8.40 3.79
N SER A 713 21.40 -8.43 3.41
CA SER A 713 20.66 -9.66 3.14
C SER A 713 19.51 -9.46 2.18
N VAL A 714 19.09 -10.54 1.55
CA VAL A 714 17.82 -10.66 0.85
C VAL A 714 17.03 -11.80 1.48
N GLN A 715 15.71 -11.65 1.52
CA GLN A 715 14.82 -12.63 2.13
C GLN A 715 13.70 -13.03 1.17
N ARG A 716 13.21 -14.25 1.34
CA ARG A 716 12.09 -14.79 0.59
C ARG A 716 11.05 -15.37 1.55
N PRO A 717 9.79 -14.97 1.46
CA PRO A 717 8.72 -15.61 2.24
C PRO A 717 8.66 -17.11 1.94
N THR A 718 8.55 -17.91 2.98
CA THR A 718 8.63 -19.38 2.92
C THR A 718 7.61 -19.94 3.91
N PRO A 719 6.30 -19.74 3.70
CA PRO A 719 5.27 -20.11 4.67
C PRO A 719 5.28 -21.64 4.92
N LEU A 720 5.17 -22.04 6.18
CA LEU A 720 5.11 -23.43 6.58
C LEU A 720 4.01 -23.62 7.65
N GLY A 721 2.98 -24.38 7.34
CA GLY A 721 1.97 -24.80 8.32
C GLY A 721 1.27 -23.67 9.07
N GLY A 722 1.19 -22.46 8.50
CA GLY A 722 0.64 -21.26 9.13
C GLY A 722 1.67 -20.37 9.82
N ALA A 723 2.95 -20.77 9.88
CA ALA A 723 4.05 -19.93 10.34
C ALA A 723 4.60 -19.07 9.19
N ASP A 724 4.82 -17.79 9.46
CA ASP A 724 5.47 -16.86 8.53
C ASP A 724 7.00 -17.03 8.61
N LEU A 725 7.52 -17.96 7.84
CA LEU A 725 8.96 -18.18 7.72
C LEU A 725 9.55 -17.41 6.55
N PHE A 726 10.84 -17.07 6.70
CA PHE A 726 11.65 -16.45 5.65
C PHE A 726 12.95 -17.22 5.45
N ALA A 727 13.28 -17.50 4.20
CA ALA A 727 14.64 -17.87 3.83
C ALA A 727 15.46 -16.60 3.65
N VAL A 728 16.54 -16.44 4.41
CA VAL A 728 17.39 -15.24 4.41
C VAL A 728 18.77 -15.61 3.88
N LEU A 729 19.17 -15.00 2.77
CA LEU A 729 20.51 -15.12 2.20
C LEU A 729 21.31 -13.86 2.58
N ARG A 730 22.35 -14.04 3.38
CA ARG A 730 23.23 -12.97 3.85
C ARG A 730 24.44 -12.80 2.94
N PHE A 731 25.00 -11.58 2.92
CA PHE A 731 26.24 -11.27 2.21
C PHE A 731 27.06 -10.24 2.99
N GLU A 732 28.37 -10.24 2.72
CA GLU A 732 29.36 -9.35 3.34
C GLU A 732 29.21 -7.92 2.82
N ASP A 733 29.86 -6.96 3.41
CA ASP A 733 30.00 -5.56 3.01
C ASP A 733 28.68 -4.76 2.76
N GLY A 734 27.60 -5.46 2.36
CA GLY A 734 26.30 -4.85 2.11
C GLY A 734 26.22 -4.04 0.81
N LEU A 735 24.99 -3.69 0.43
CA LEU A 735 24.67 -2.91 -0.75
C LEU A 735 24.00 -1.59 -0.36
N TRP A 736 24.49 -0.48 -0.85
CA TRP A 736 23.84 0.83 -0.67
C TRP A 736 22.70 1.01 -1.69
N HIS A 737 21.53 1.42 -1.24
CA HIS A 737 20.40 1.70 -2.15
C HIS A 737 20.67 2.86 -3.13
N ARG A 738 21.61 3.75 -2.80
CA ARG A 738 21.96 4.96 -3.57
C ARG A 738 23.21 4.82 -4.43
N SER A 739 23.83 3.66 -4.51
CA SER A 739 25.00 3.50 -5.39
C SER A 739 24.56 3.72 -6.86
N GLY A 740 25.18 4.71 -7.49
CA GLY A 740 25.07 4.96 -8.93
C GLY A 740 25.66 3.80 -9.75
N PRO A 741 25.82 3.94 -11.07
CA PRO A 741 26.34 2.89 -11.97
C PRO A 741 27.72 2.37 -11.60
N GLU A 742 28.45 3.03 -10.71
CA GLU A 742 29.76 2.61 -10.17
C GLU A 742 29.65 1.48 -9.11
N GLY A 743 28.44 1.07 -8.68
CA GLY A 743 28.20 0.07 -7.64
C GLY A 743 28.19 -1.37 -8.10
N ASP A 744 29.16 -1.82 -8.91
CA ASP A 744 29.41 -3.24 -9.19
C ASP A 744 30.28 -3.88 -8.09
N GLU A 745 30.09 -3.47 -6.83
CA GLU A 745 30.77 -4.08 -5.69
C GLU A 745 30.41 -5.56 -5.61
N VAL A 746 31.45 -6.38 -5.69
CA VAL A 746 31.32 -7.84 -5.59
C VAL A 746 31.11 -8.18 -4.13
N GLN A 747 30.00 -8.81 -3.81
CA GLN A 747 29.64 -9.27 -2.48
C GLN A 747 30.02 -10.74 -2.29
N ALA A 748 30.53 -11.11 -1.13
CA ALA A 748 30.67 -12.52 -0.75
C ALA A 748 29.38 -12.98 -0.07
N LEU A 749 28.77 -14.04 -0.59
CA LEU A 749 27.61 -14.67 0.07
C LEU A 749 28.03 -15.24 1.41
N ARG A 750 27.12 -15.31 2.34
CA ARG A 750 27.21 -15.91 3.66
C ARG A 750 26.13 -16.98 3.83
N ALA A 751 25.83 -17.33 5.05
CA ALA A 751 24.86 -18.36 5.35
C ALA A 751 23.48 -18.07 4.73
N LEU A 752 22.82 -19.14 4.27
CA LEU A 752 21.38 -19.17 4.01
C LEU A 752 20.71 -19.70 5.28
N THR A 753 19.73 -18.96 5.82
CA THR A 753 19.07 -19.28 7.09
C THR A 753 17.56 -19.26 6.95
N LEU A 754 16.84 -20.08 7.75
CA LEU A 754 15.40 -19.93 7.99
C LEU A 754 15.20 -19.10 9.25
N THR A 755 14.22 -18.17 9.20
CA THR A 755 13.88 -17.29 10.32
C THR A 755 12.38 -17.03 10.37
N GLU A 756 11.81 -16.83 11.56
CA GLU A 756 10.39 -16.46 11.75
C GLU A 756 10.17 -14.97 11.51
N THR A 757 11.22 -14.17 11.66
CA THR A 757 11.19 -12.75 11.31
C THR A 757 12.31 -12.48 10.30
N GLY A 758 12.11 -11.60 9.34
CA GLY A 758 13.09 -11.31 8.27
C GLY A 758 14.48 -10.86 8.74
N TRP A 759 14.74 -10.77 10.04
CA TRP A 759 15.95 -10.17 10.63
C TRP A 759 16.73 -11.07 11.60
N GLY A 760 16.38 -12.37 11.72
CA GLY A 760 17.29 -13.32 12.34
C GLY A 760 16.95 -13.81 13.74
N ALA A 761 15.70 -13.84 14.15
CA ALA A 761 15.28 -14.69 15.25
C ALA A 761 15.51 -16.17 14.85
N SER A 762 16.12 -16.97 15.74
CA SER A 762 16.31 -18.38 15.50
C SER A 762 14.94 -19.05 15.51
N THR A 763 14.66 -19.88 14.49
CA THR A 763 13.42 -20.66 14.43
C THR A 763 13.63 -22.08 14.96
N ALA A 764 12.58 -22.69 15.46
CA ALA A 764 12.53 -24.12 15.76
C ALA A 764 12.45 -24.97 14.46
N HIS A 765 12.05 -24.39 13.33
CA HIS A 765 11.89 -25.07 12.05
C HIS A 765 13.22 -25.35 11.37
N ARG A 766 13.26 -26.42 10.60
CA ARG A 766 14.44 -26.92 9.86
C ARG A 766 14.15 -26.92 8.36
N PHE A 767 15.19 -26.95 7.54
CA PHE A 767 15.02 -27.05 6.10
C PHE A 767 14.28 -28.33 5.66
N GLY A 768 14.41 -29.42 6.44
CA GLY A 768 13.72 -30.68 6.20
C GLY A 768 12.20 -30.64 6.47
N ASP A 769 11.70 -29.61 7.16
CA ASP A 769 10.27 -29.42 7.40
C ASP A 769 9.57 -28.79 6.20
N LEU A 770 10.35 -28.18 5.27
CA LEU A 770 9.82 -27.56 4.07
C LEU A 770 9.36 -28.60 3.05
N ASP A 771 8.33 -28.26 2.30
CA ASP A 771 7.97 -29.09 1.14
C ASP A 771 9.10 -29.12 0.09
N PRO A 772 9.22 -30.21 -0.71
CA PRO A 772 10.32 -30.37 -1.65
C PRO A 772 10.45 -29.27 -2.70
N VAL A 773 9.34 -28.66 -3.13
CA VAL A 773 9.34 -27.58 -4.13
C VAL A 773 9.92 -26.32 -3.50
N THR A 774 9.42 -25.93 -2.34
CA THR A 774 9.92 -24.76 -1.59
C THR A 774 11.40 -24.92 -1.25
N ALA A 775 11.82 -26.09 -0.78
CA ALA A 775 13.23 -26.41 -0.48
C ALA A 775 14.12 -26.27 -1.73
N SER A 776 13.68 -26.81 -2.86
CA SER A 776 14.39 -26.70 -4.12
C SER A 776 14.51 -25.26 -4.60
N GLU A 777 13.44 -24.49 -4.54
CA GLU A 777 13.39 -23.11 -5.02
C GLU A 777 14.22 -22.15 -4.16
N ILE A 778 14.31 -22.39 -2.85
CA ILE A 778 15.19 -21.62 -1.96
C ILE A 778 16.65 -21.85 -2.32
N LEU A 779 17.03 -23.10 -2.61
CA LEU A 779 18.39 -23.43 -3.00
C LEU A 779 18.74 -23.01 -4.43
N ARG A 780 17.76 -23.00 -5.34
CA ARG A 780 17.96 -22.70 -6.75
C ARG A 780 18.61 -21.32 -6.96
N THR A 781 18.09 -20.30 -6.32
CA THR A 781 18.60 -18.92 -6.50
C THR A 781 20.08 -18.79 -6.13
N PRO A 782 20.54 -19.13 -4.92
CA PRO A 782 21.96 -19.02 -4.58
C PRO A 782 22.84 -20.01 -5.37
N SER A 783 22.32 -21.17 -5.77
CA SER A 783 23.06 -22.11 -6.64
C SER A 783 23.32 -21.53 -8.03
N LEU A 784 22.34 -20.86 -8.64
CA LEU A 784 22.52 -20.18 -9.92
C LEU A 784 23.48 -18.98 -9.80
N LEU A 785 23.43 -18.25 -8.70
CA LEU A 785 24.40 -17.20 -8.41
C LEU A 785 25.82 -17.76 -8.30
N ALA A 786 26.00 -18.91 -7.63
CA ALA A 786 27.27 -19.58 -7.48
C ALA A 786 27.81 -20.11 -8.82
N ALA A 787 26.97 -20.71 -9.67
CA ALA A 787 27.34 -21.23 -10.98
C ALA A 787 27.83 -20.12 -11.94
N THR A 788 27.38 -18.90 -11.76
CA THR A 788 27.70 -17.75 -12.63
C THR A 788 28.64 -16.73 -11.97
N GLY A 789 29.11 -16.99 -10.77
CA GLY A 789 29.93 -16.10 -9.93
C GLY A 789 31.44 -16.06 -10.30
N GLY A 790 31.84 -16.65 -11.40
CA GLY A 790 33.24 -16.68 -11.87
C GLY A 790 33.60 -15.64 -12.91
N GLU A 791 32.68 -14.71 -13.31
CA GLU A 791 32.94 -13.66 -14.31
C GLU A 791 32.71 -12.28 -13.77
#